data_ca37b6f14d4b0da63bbf4a5f57c7bb19
#
_entry.id   ca37b6f14d4b0da63bbf4a5f57c7bb19
#
_cell.length_a   1.000
_cell.length_b   1.000
_cell.length_c   1.000
_cell.angle_alpha   90.00
_cell.angle_beta   90.00
_cell.angle_gamma   90.00
#
_symmetry.space_group_name_H-M   'P 1'
#
loop_
_entity.id
_entity.type
_entity.pdbx_description
1 polymer ?
#
loop_
_entity_poly.entity_id
_entity_poly.type
_entity_poly.pdbx_seq_one_letter_code
_entity_poly.pdbx_strand_id
1 'polypeptide(L)'
;MVAAGEACIKAEYIIPKVLPPTPDQLKQDPPLPSEDGKEGDGKEGGTGKSAKRKRGGQNKKRRAYKQPMSEMICQFVVREAECPMKERCKKIHDRVKFMEGKGPDIGDECFYFQQYGRCPYGIACRFGASHLDGEFLNTFDDIKYEKMKVFEVKKTLLKELQIHLRSRRVWFGKTYKALEGTAECKNELKQHLEKFRKSKRVKTTASRDSLDNPGNDNENKATSVSDLDNKTDTEKEGKVGDENQNGRENGRDCVTASNQSVSNSTPTYSEVYEEIKDDYYCFKSKTNAALDIRGKLFLSPLTTVGNLPFRRICKEFGVDVTCGEMALCEELLQGQMSEWALLKRHHSEDMFGVQICANQPYKAAKVCELISSECDVDFIDLNVGCPIDMIFNKGAGSALMDRAAKLENILTGMVATSDVPISVKMRMGTCESRLSAINLCGRLKKTGISHIVVHGRTRQQRYTKLADWDYIKRCKEAANPITLFGNGDVLSFEDYYDNIKYADGVMIGRGALIKPWIFKEIKEQRHWDISSTERMEILRKFSSYGLEHWGSDTCGVEKTRRFLLEWMSFLYRYIPVGVLEVLPQRINERPPWYHGRDETETLMCSANAADWVRLSEMLLGKVPDGFNFIPKHAANSYS
;
A
#
# COMPACT_ATOMS: atom_id res chain seq x y z
N MET A 1 -6.38 19.28 -38.60
CA MET A 1 -5.24 19.66 -37.74
C MET A 1 -5.46 19.01 -36.38
N VAL A 2 -4.57 18.13 -35.97
CA VAL A 2 -4.61 17.49 -34.64
C VAL A 2 -4.24 18.54 -33.60
N ALA A 3 -5.03 18.65 -32.53
CA ALA A 3 -4.73 19.58 -31.45
C ALA A 3 -3.42 19.18 -30.76
N ALA A 4 -2.63 20.16 -30.34
CA ALA A 4 -1.35 19.89 -29.66
C ALA A 4 -1.58 19.02 -28.42
N GLY A 5 -0.99 17.83 -28.39
CA GLY A 5 -1.13 16.84 -27.29
C GLY A 5 -2.25 15.81 -27.50
N GLU A 6 -2.88 15.76 -28.65
CA GLU A 6 -3.77 14.67 -29.07
C GLU A 6 -3.02 13.70 -29.99
N ALA A 7 -3.31 12.39 -29.87
CA ALA A 7 -2.75 11.37 -30.74
C ALA A 7 -3.39 11.41 -32.13
N CYS A 8 -2.60 11.10 -33.18
CA CYS A 8 -3.09 11.01 -34.56
C CYS A 8 -3.80 9.66 -34.75
N ILE A 9 -5.12 9.72 -34.90
CA ILE A 9 -6.00 8.57 -35.16
C ILE A 9 -6.51 8.68 -36.60
N LYS A 10 -6.66 7.54 -37.28
CA LYS A 10 -7.24 7.44 -38.61
C LYS A 10 -8.66 8.04 -38.64
N ALA A 11 -8.95 8.78 -39.70
CA ALA A 11 -10.17 9.60 -39.80
C ALA A 11 -11.46 8.79 -39.62
N GLU A 12 -11.48 7.53 -40.10
CA GLU A 12 -12.62 6.64 -40.01
C GLU A 12 -13.05 6.30 -38.58
N TYR A 13 -12.14 6.41 -37.58
CA TYR A 13 -12.45 6.10 -36.17
C TYR A 13 -12.79 7.33 -35.33
N ILE A 14 -12.57 8.54 -35.85
CA ILE A 14 -12.79 9.77 -35.08
C ILE A 14 -14.30 10.04 -34.93
N ILE A 15 -14.76 10.22 -33.70
CA ILE A 15 -16.10 10.68 -33.40
C ILE A 15 -16.11 12.22 -33.44
N PRO A 16 -16.86 12.85 -34.34
CA PRO A 16 -17.00 14.29 -34.37
C PRO A 16 -17.45 14.84 -33.03
N LYS A 17 -16.80 15.86 -32.50
CA LYS A 17 -17.26 16.57 -31.31
C LYS A 17 -18.56 17.28 -31.67
N VAL A 18 -19.68 16.77 -31.23
CA VAL A 18 -20.92 17.54 -31.21
C VAL A 18 -20.69 18.65 -30.18
N LEU A 19 -20.46 19.86 -30.66
CA LEU A 19 -20.39 21.03 -29.78
C LEU A 19 -21.72 21.12 -29.03
N PRO A 20 -21.70 21.35 -27.69
CA PRO A 20 -22.94 21.62 -26.98
C PRO A 20 -23.66 22.77 -27.66
N PRO A 21 -25.02 22.74 -27.76
CA PRO A 21 -25.78 23.78 -28.41
C PRO A 21 -25.36 25.14 -27.83
N THR A 22 -25.18 26.11 -28.73
CA THR A 22 -24.81 27.47 -28.31
C THR A 22 -25.94 28.03 -27.40
N PRO A 23 -25.64 28.98 -26.50
CA PRO A 23 -26.62 29.55 -25.58
C PRO A 23 -27.88 30.09 -26.30
N ASP A 24 -27.79 30.39 -27.59
CA ASP A 24 -28.94 30.85 -28.41
C ASP A 24 -29.83 29.70 -28.92
N GLN A 25 -29.32 28.47 -29.00
CA GLN A 25 -30.08 27.27 -29.35
C GLN A 25 -30.87 26.71 -28.16
N LEU A 26 -30.44 26.98 -26.92
CA LEU A 26 -31.13 26.58 -25.68
C LEU A 26 -32.36 27.44 -25.35
N LYS A 27 -32.61 28.52 -26.12
CA LYS A 27 -33.78 29.40 -25.92
C LYS A 27 -35.03 28.94 -26.65
N GLN A 28 -35.02 27.82 -27.36
CA GLN A 28 -36.15 27.34 -28.16
C GLN A 28 -36.97 26.19 -27.54
N ASP A 29 -36.60 25.70 -26.35
CA ASP A 29 -37.41 24.72 -25.65
C ASP A 29 -38.38 25.41 -24.66
N PRO A 30 -39.66 24.98 -24.59
CA PRO A 30 -40.61 25.56 -23.65
C PRO A 30 -40.24 25.25 -22.20
N PRO A 31 -40.51 26.17 -21.25
CA PRO A 31 -40.10 25.99 -19.87
C PRO A 31 -40.86 24.84 -19.20
N LEU A 32 -40.14 23.95 -18.55
CA LEU A 32 -40.68 22.94 -17.63
C LEU A 32 -41.37 23.63 -16.44
N PRO A 33 -42.49 23.10 -15.93
CA PRO A 33 -43.24 23.72 -14.84
C PRO A 33 -42.45 23.80 -13.55
N SER A 34 -42.47 24.99 -12.96
CA SER A 34 -41.88 25.30 -11.66
C SER A 34 -42.62 24.60 -10.54
N GLU A 35 -41.94 23.83 -9.72
CA GLU A 35 -42.43 23.45 -8.39
C GLU A 35 -42.07 24.54 -7.38
N ASP A 36 -43.14 25.07 -6.77
CA ASP A 36 -43.14 26.17 -5.83
C ASP A 36 -42.53 25.88 -4.47
N GLY A 37 -41.81 26.84 -3.95
CA GLY A 37 -42.03 27.40 -2.64
C GLY A 37 -41.29 26.84 -1.47
N LYS A 38 -40.30 27.59 -0.99
CA LYS A 38 -40.31 28.10 0.40
C LYS A 38 -39.29 29.22 0.58
N GLU A 39 -39.80 30.39 0.84
CA GLU A 39 -39.13 31.58 1.38
C GLU A 39 -38.63 31.31 2.81
N GLY A 40 -37.54 31.96 3.17
CA GLY A 40 -37.01 31.94 4.52
C GLY A 40 -35.88 32.97 4.73
N ASP A 41 -36.30 34.18 4.99
CA ASP A 41 -35.71 35.28 5.78
C ASP A 41 -34.20 35.52 5.82
N GLY A 42 -33.85 36.72 5.44
CA GLY A 42 -32.57 37.39 5.67
C GLY A 42 -32.37 37.82 7.12
N LYS A 43 -31.12 37.83 7.55
CA LYS A 43 -30.58 38.74 8.57
C LYS A 43 -29.13 39.07 8.27
N GLU A 44 -28.88 40.35 8.06
CA GLU A 44 -27.59 41.01 7.99
C GLU A 44 -26.90 41.08 9.36
N GLY A 45 -25.58 41.12 9.29
CA GLY A 45 -24.75 41.87 10.27
C GLY A 45 -23.93 41.01 11.24
N GLY A 46 -22.61 41.09 11.10
CA GLY A 46 -21.72 40.73 12.24
C GLY A 46 -20.31 40.28 11.86
N THR A 47 -19.41 41.24 11.70
CA THR A 47 -17.96 41.26 12.03
C THR A 47 -17.16 39.96 12.08
N GLY A 48 -16.05 40.01 11.35
CA GLY A 48 -14.98 39.08 11.13
C GLY A 48 -14.52 38.20 12.28
N LYS A 49 -14.60 36.89 12.03
CA LYS A 49 -13.68 35.91 12.60
C LYS A 49 -13.15 35.08 11.44
N SER A 50 -11.82 35.06 11.27
CA SER A 50 -11.13 34.28 10.26
C SER A 50 -11.64 32.82 10.29
N ALA A 51 -12.38 32.43 9.25
CA ALA A 51 -12.83 31.07 9.06
C ALA A 51 -11.59 30.17 8.88
N LYS A 52 -11.26 29.39 9.89
CA LYS A 52 -10.36 28.25 9.75
C LYS A 52 -10.88 27.40 8.59
N ARG A 53 -10.20 27.45 7.42
CA ARG A 53 -10.45 26.57 6.28
C ARG A 53 -10.48 25.14 6.84
N LYS A 54 -11.65 24.54 6.90
CA LYS A 54 -11.80 23.11 7.15
C LYS A 54 -10.95 22.41 6.10
N ARG A 55 -9.85 21.76 6.56
CA ARG A 55 -9.02 20.89 5.71
C ARG A 55 -9.97 19.95 4.99
N GLY A 56 -9.94 19.97 3.65
CA GLY A 56 -10.73 19.10 2.81
C GLY A 56 -10.43 17.65 3.18
N GLY A 57 -11.30 17.05 3.99
CA GLY A 57 -11.25 15.64 4.30
C GLY A 57 -11.40 14.84 3.01
N GLN A 58 -10.89 13.61 3.02
CA GLN A 58 -11.09 12.64 1.95
C GLN A 58 -12.51 12.77 1.40
N ASN A 59 -12.62 12.89 0.07
CA ASN A 59 -13.89 13.06 -0.60
C ASN A 59 -14.91 12.02 -0.09
N LYS A 60 -15.90 12.45 0.69
CA LYS A 60 -16.91 11.58 1.32
C LYS A 60 -17.70 10.76 0.29
N LYS A 61 -17.73 11.20 -0.97
CA LYS A 61 -18.35 10.50 -2.10
C LYS A 61 -17.58 9.26 -2.57
N ARG A 62 -16.30 9.10 -2.16
CA ARG A 62 -15.44 7.93 -2.50
C ARG A 62 -15.52 6.79 -1.48
N ARG A 63 -16.62 6.60 -0.80
CA ARG A 63 -16.73 5.47 0.14
C ARG A 63 -16.74 4.16 -0.64
N ALA A 64 -15.80 3.27 -0.32
CA ALA A 64 -15.89 1.88 -0.76
C ALA A 64 -17.21 1.29 -0.26
N TYR A 65 -17.86 0.48 -1.10
CA TYR A 65 -18.98 -0.34 -0.67
C TYR A 65 -18.62 -1.09 0.61
N LYS A 66 -19.45 -0.98 1.62
CA LYS A 66 -19.34 -1.74 2.87
C LYS A 66 -20.63 -2.51 3.05
N GLN A 67 -20.56 -3.81 2.90
CA GLN A 67 -21.67 -4.67 3.21
C GLN A 67 -22.05 -4.50 4.68
N PRO A 68 -23.33 -4.28 5.02
CA PRO A 68 -23.80 -4.24 6.40
C PRO A 68 -23.46 -5.54 7.14
N MET A 69 -23.13 -5.44 8.43
CA MET A 69 -22.82 -6.64 9.23
C MET A 69 -24.00 -7.61 9.34
N SER A 70 -25.23 -7.09 9.26
CA SER A 70 -26.48 -7.86 9.28
C SER A 70 -26.71 -8.71 8.02
N GLU A 71 -25.98 -8.43 6.93
CA GLU A 71 -26.03 -9.17 5.67
C GLU A 71 -24.86 -10.13 5.51
N MET A 72 -23.88 -10.08 6.41
CA MET A 72 -22.69 -10.91 6.35
C MET A 72 -22.91 -12.21 7.13
N ILE A 73 -22.52 -13.33 6.55
CA ILE A 73 -22.45 -14.61 7.30
C ILE A 73 -21.35 -14.56 8.35
N CYS A 74 -21.56 -15.21 9.49
CA CYS A 74 -20.56 -15.31 10.53
C CYS A 74 -19.38 -16.17 10.07
N GLN A 75 -18.16 -15.71 10.32
CA GLN A 75 -16.92 -16.42 9.92
C GLN A 75 -16.78 -17.79 10.59
N PHE A 76 -17.39 -17.99 11.76
CA PHE A 76 -17.41 -19.31 12.40
C PHE A 76 -18.33 -20.28 11.67
N VAL A 77 -19.49 -19.80 11.18
CA VAL A 77 -20.38 -20.61 10.33
C VAL A 77 -19.71 -20.98 9.01
N VAL A 78 -18.98 -20.05 8.38
CA VAL A 78 -18.18 -20.32 7.16
C VAL A 78 -17.12 -21.41 7.41
N ARG A 79 -16.61 -21.49 8.63
CA ARG A 79 -15.60 -22.50 9.04
C ARG A 79 -16.20 -23.74 9.69
N GLU A 80 -17.52 -23.86 9.68
CA GLU A 80 -18.24 -24.98 10.28
C GLU A 80 -17.92 -25.14 11.77
N ALA A 81 -17.76 -24.01 12.49
CA ALA A 81 -17.43 -23.95 13.91
C ALA A 81 -18.49 -23.14 14.68
N GLU A 82 -18.62 -23.41 15.96
CA GLU A 82 -19.49 -22.63 16.84
C GLU A 82 -18.98 -21.22 17.06
N CYS A 83 -19.89 -20.25 16.99
CA CYS A 83 -19.57 -18.85 17.24
C CYS A 83 -19.47 -18.56 18.74
N PRO A 84 -18.30 -18.14 19.26
CA PRO A 84 -18.13 -17.86 20.70
C PRO A 84 -18.96 -16.67 21.18
N MET A 85 -19.41 -15.81 20.27
CA MET A 85 -20.27 -14.66 20.60
C MET A 85 -21.75 -15.00 20.70
N LYS A 86 -22.17 -16.18 20.25
CA LYS A 86 -23.57 -16.66 20.27
C LYS A 86 -24.55 -15.56 19.84
N GLU A 87 -25.52 -15.23 20.66
CA GLU A 87 -26.57 -14.21 20.41
C GLU A 87 -26.04 -12.77 20.31
N ARG A 88 -24.85 -12.48 20.83
CA ARG A 88 -24.20 -11.15 20.67
C ARG A 88 -23.62 -10.91 19.30
N CYS A 89 -23.53 -11.95 18.46
CA CYS A 89 -23.01 -11.80 17.12
C CYS A 89 -24.02 -11.11 16.19
N LYS A 90 -23.62 -9.97 15.62
CA LYS A 90 -24.47 -9.18 14.70
C LYS A 90 -24.54 -9.72 13.27
N LYS A 91 -23.89 -10.87 13.00
CA LYS A 91 -23.83 -11.51 11.67
C LYS A 91 -24.83 -12.65 11.59
N ILE A 92 -25.17 -13.05 10.37
CA ILE A 92 -26.08 -14.16 10.11
C ILE A 92 -25.41 -15.47 10.52
N HIS A 93 -26.15 -16.35 11.24
CA HIS A 93 -25.73 -17.71 11.58
C HIS A 93 -26.55 -18.78 10.83
N ASP A 94 -27.74 -18.44 10.36
CA ASP A 94 -28.61 -19.28 9.56
C ASP A 94 -28.12 -19.32 8.10
N ARG A 95 -27.79 -20.51 7.62
CA ARG A 95 -27.29 -20.73 6.25
C ARG A 95 -28.36 -20.47 5.20
N VAL A 96 -29.59 -20.93 5.42
CA VAL A 96 -30.71 -20.79 4.49
C VAL A 96 -31.03 -19.30 4.31
N LYS A 97 -31.22 -18.59 5.43
CA LYS A 97 -31.46 -17.15 5.43
C LYS A 97 -30.35 -16.36 4.74
N PHE A 98 -29.09 -16.80 4.89
CA PHE A 98 -27.96 -16.15 4.21
C PHE A 98 -28.01 -16.38 2.69
N MET A 99 -28.34 -17.62 2.26
CA MET A 99 -28.43 -17.95 0.84
C MET A 99 -29.57 -17.23 0.13
N GLU A 100 -30.69 -16.98 0.81
CA GLU A 100 -31.80 -16.15 0.27
C GLU A 100 -31.37 -14.73 -0.04
N GLY A 101 -30.50 -14.14 0.80
CA GLY A 101 -29.98 -12.77 0.62
C GLY A 101 -28.67 -12.69 -0.14
N LYS A 102 -28.01 -13.81 -0.45
CA LYS A 102 -26.76 -13.85 -1.18
C LYS A 102 -27.00 -13.52 -2.65
N GLY A 103 -26.22 -12.59 -3.21
CA GLY A 103 -26.25 -12.35 -4.65
C GLY A 103 -25.91 -13.62 -5.46
N PRO A 104 -26.34 -13.70 -6.74
CA PRO A 104 -26.10 -14.87 -7.58
C PRO A 104 -24.60 -15.14 -7.74
N ASP A 105 -24.24 -16.39 -7.95
CA ASP A 105 -22.87 -16.75 -8.26
C ASP A 105 -22.41 -16.06 -9.56
N ILE A 106 -21.13 -15.74 -9.63
CA ILE A 106 -20.52 -14.96 -10.73
C ILE A 106 -20.06 -15.91 -11.85
N GLY A 107 -19.76 -17.16 -11.49
CA GLY A 107 -19.32 -18.20 -12.42
C GLY A 107 -19.33 -19.57 -11.77
N ASP A 108 -19.12 -20.59 -12.58
CA ASP A 108 -19.29 -21.99 -12.22
C ASP A 108 -18.04 -22.59 -11.55
N GLU A 109 -16.88 -21.94 -11.65
CA GLU A 109 -15.61 -22.46 -11.15
C GLU A 109 -15.01 -21.55 -10.06
N CYS A 110 -14.81 -22.12 -8.86
CA CYS A 110 -14.12 -21.45 -7.79
C CYS A 110 -12.61 -21.70 -7.88
N PHE A 111 -11.84 -20.63 -8.07
CA PHE A 111 -10.37 -20.69 -8.10
C PHE A 111 -9.78 -21.45 -6.90
N TYR A 112 -10.23 -21.15 -5.68
CA TYR A 112 -9.70 -21.82 -4.48
C TYR A 112 -9.99 -23.31 -4.45
N PHE A 113 -11.19 -23.70 -4.84
CA PHE A 113 -11.55 -25.12 -4.87
C PHE A 113 -10.79 -25.87 -5.96
N GLN A 114 -10.68 -25.27 -7.15
CA GLN A 114 -9.94 -25.86 -8.27
C GLN A 114 -8.47 -26.07 -7.94
N GLN A 115 -7.83 -25.08 -7.33
CA GLN A 115 -6.39 -25.13 -7.07
C GLN A 115 -6.04 -25.85 -5.77
N TYR A 116 -6.87 -25.70 -4.73
CA TYR A 116 -6.53 -26.10 -3.37
C TYR A 116 -7.46 -27.18 -2.78
N GLY A 117 -8.42 -27.63 -3.54
CA GLY A 117 -9.38 -28.64 -3.07
C GLY A 117 -10.31 -28.16 -1.94
N ARG A 118 -10.18 -26.89 -1.53
CA ARG A 118 -11.02 -26.27 -0.50
C ARG A 118 -11.12 -24.77 -0.69
N CYS A 119 -12.33 -24.22 -0.55
CA CYS A 119 -12.55 -22.79 -0.56
C CYS A 119 -12.62 -22.22 0.87
N PRO A 120 -11.73 -21.29 1.27
CA PRO A 120 -11.76 -20.69 2.60
C PRO A 120 -12.97 -19.76 2.85
N TYR A 121 -13.73 -19.46 1.80
CA TYR A 121 -14.92 -18.62 1.83
C TYR A 121 -16.23 -19.42 1.94
N GLY A 122 -16.22 -20.76 1.70
CA GLY A 122 -17.36 -21.66 1.84
C GLY A 122 -18.65 -21.05 1.29
N ILE A 123 -19.72 -21.07 2.09
CA ILE A 123 -21.03 -20.51 1.72
C ILE A 123 -21.00 -19.02 1.31
N ALA A 124 -20.02 -18.23 1.77
CA ALA A 124 -19.87 -16.84 1.39
C ALA A 124 -19.26 -16.63 -0.02
N CYS A 125 -18.73 -17.69 -0.63
CA CYS A 125 -18.11 -17.65 -1.95
C CYS A 125 -19.13 -17.31 -3.02
N ARG A 126 -18.79 -16.41 -3.96
CA ARG A 126 -19.60 -16.03 -5.12
C ARG A 126 -19.43 -16.97 -6.32
N PHE A 127 -18.81 -18.13 -6.07
CA PHE A 127 -18.64 -19.29 -6.94
C PHE A 127 -18.98 -20.56 -6.17
N GLY A 128 -19.97 -20.47 -5.28
CA GLY A 128 -20.29 -21.50 -4.30
C GLY A 128 -20.85 -22.78 -4.92
N ALA A 129 -21.58 -22.69 -6.03
CA ALA A 129 -22.17 -23.83 -6.72
C ALA A 129 -21.15 -24.95 -7.08
N SER A 130 -19.88 -24.60 -7.25
CA SER A 130 -18.82 -25.56 -7.59
C SER A 130 -18.31 -26.39 -6.41
N HIS A 131 -18.63 -26.01 -5.14
CA HIS A 131 -18.04 -26.63 -3.96
C HIS A 131 -18.93 -26.61 -2.70
N LEU A 132 -20.23 -26.36 -2.86
CA LEU A 132 -21.20 -26.49 -1.79
C LEU A 132 -22.08 -27.72 -2.04
N ASP A 133 -22.38 -28.45 -0.98
CA ASP A 133 -23.36 -29.55 -1.01
C ASP A 133 -24.81 -29.06 -0.84
N GLY A 134 -25.76 -29.97 -0.77
CA GLY A 134 -27.20 -29.67 -0.60
C GLY A 134 -27.56 -29.01 0.71
N GLU A 135 -26.70 -29.06 1.74
CA GLU A 135 -26.84 -28.40 3.04
C GLU A 135 -26.02 -27.11 3.14
N PHE A 136 -25.48 -26.62 2.02
CA PHE A 136 -24.60 -25.46 1.92
C PHE A 136 -23.30 -25.59 2.74
N LEU A 137 -22.82 -26.83 2.90
CA LEU A 137 -21.52 -27.12 3.49
C LEU A 137 -20.44 -27.14 2.40
N ASN A 138 -19.22 -26.81 2.81
CA ASN A 138 -18.09 -26.75 1.88
C ASN A 138 -17.57 -28.18 1.59
N THR A 139 -17.55 -28.58 0.34
CA THR A 139 -16.97 -29.86 -0.07
C THR A 139 -15.44 -29.81 -0.09
N PHE A 140 -14.80 -30.99 -0.08
CA PHE A 140 -13.34 -31.13 -0.05
C PHE A 140 -12.86 -32.04 -1.17
N ASP A 141 -11.73 -31.69 -1.77
CA ASP A 141 -10.92 -32.59 -2.60
C ASP A 141 -9.63 -32.87 -1.81
N ASP A 142 -9.62 -34.01 -1.12
CA ASP A 142 -8.55 -34.38 -0.20
C ASP A 142 -7.19 -34.51 -0.92
N ILE A 143 -7.19 -34.97 -2.16
CA ILE A 143 -5.95 -35.15 -2.93
C ILE A 143 -5.29 -33.79 -3.21
N LYS A 144 -6.09 -32.80 -3.63
CA LYS A 144 -5.60 -31.46 -3.87
C LYS A 144 -5.21 -30.76 -2.56
N TYR A 145 -5.99 -30.96 -1.51
CA TYR A 145 -5.76 -30.35 -0.20
C TYR A 145 -4.46 -30.84 0.46
N GLU A 146 -4.17 -32.15 0.39
CA GLU A 146 -2.90 -32.69 0.91
C GLU A 146 -1.68 -32.18 0.13
N LYS A 147 -1.77 -32.08 -1.20
CA LYS A 147 -0.73 -31.45 -2.02
C LYS A 147 -0.46 -29.99 -1.61
N MET A 148 -1.49 -29.32 -1.12
CA MET A 148 -1.40 -27.91 -0.71
C MET A 148 -0.77 -27.68 0.66
N LYS A 149 -0.87 -28.63 1.58
CA LYS A 149 -0.15 -28.52 2.88
C LYS A 149 1.35 -28.32 2.69
N VAL A 150 1.89 -28.77 1.55
CA VAL A 150 3.30 -28.57 1.17
C VAL A 150 3.56 -27.13 0.69
N PHE A 151 2.53 -26.43 0.17
CA PHE A 151 2.59 -25.06 -0.34
C PHE A 151 1.88 -24.06 0.57
N GLU A 152 2.11 -24.12 1.90
CA GLU A 152 1.62 -23.08 2.78
C GLU A 152 2.08 -21.70 2.26
N VAL A 153 1.12 -20.90 1.80
CA VAL A 153 1.37 -19.49 1.49
C VAL A 153 1.95 -18.85 2.75
N LYS A 154 3.24 -18.59 2.77
CA LYS A 154 3.91 -17.95 3.91
C LYS A 154 3.14 -16.69 4.25
N LYS A 155 2.50 -16.67 5.42
CA LYS A 155 1.82 -15.48 5.91
C LYS A 155 2.86 -14.38 6.05
N THR A 156 2.66 -13.26 5.38
CA THR A 156 3.57 -12.11 5.43
C THR A 156 3.73 -11.56 6.85
N LEU A 157 2.70 -11.74 7.70
CA LEU A 157 2.75 -11.37 9.11
C LEU A 157 2.17 -12.52 9.95
N LEU A 158 3.01 -13.17 10.72
CA LEU A 158 2.60 -14.17 11.70
C LEU A 158 1.80 -13.50 12.83
N LYS A 159 0.78 -14.20 13.35
CA LYS A 159 -0.05 -13.66 14.46
C LYS A 159 0.78 -13.37 15.70
N GLU A 160 1.75 -14.20 15.99
CA GLU A 160 2.69 -14.03 17.09
C GLU A 160 3.49 -12.74 16.94
N LEU A 161 4.17 -12.55 15.81
CA LEU A 161 4.91 -11.32 15.51
C LEU A 161 4.00 -10.08 15.60
N GLN A 162 2.76 -10.16 15.10
CA GLN A 162 1.80 -9.06 15.19
C GLN A 162 1.50 -8.68 16.64
N ILE A 163 1.33 -9.67 17.54
CA ILE A 163 1.11 -9.45 18.97
C ILE A 163 2.32 -8.75 19.58
N HIS A 164 3.54 -9.24 19.28
CA HIS A 164 4.78 -8.65 19.77
C HIS A 164 5.01 -7.22 19.25
N LEU A 165 4.72 -6.93 17.98
CA LEU A 165 4.79 -5.58 17.42
C LEU A 165 3.81 -4.63 18.14
N ARG A 166 2.55 -5.03 18.33
CA ARG A 166 1.52 -4.23 19.02
C ARG A 166 1.85 -3.97 20.47
N SER A 167 2.41 -4.96 21.16
CA SER A 167 2.84 -4.82 22.56
C SER A 167 4.21 -4.17 22.72
N ARG A 168 4.90 -3.85 21.59
CA ARG A 168 6.27 -3.33 21.57
C ARG A 168 7.26 -4.26 22.27
N ARG A 169 7.16 -5.57 22.04
CA ARG A 169 8.02 -6.63 22.55
C ARG A 169 8.79 -7.32 21.42
N VAL A 170 9.27 -6.58 20.45
CA VAL A 170 10.18 -7.06 19.41
C VAL A 170 11.55 -6.52 19.73
N TRP A 171 12.54 -7.41 19.72
CA TRP A 171 13.93 -7.05 19.94
C TRP A 171 14.62 -6.78 18.60
N PHE A 172 15.04 -5.54 18.38
CA PHE A 172 15.72 -5.10 17.17
C PHE A 172 17.23 -5.08 17.37
N GLY A 173 17.85 -6.28 17.42
CA GLY A 173 19.24 -6.46 17.82
C GLY A 173 20.24 -5.74 16.93
N LYS A 174 20.08 -5.83 15.60
CA LYS A 174 20.96 -5.14 14.65
C LYS A 174 20.81 -3.63 14.74
N THR A 175 19.58 -3.14 14.89
CA THR A 175 19.27 -1.71 15.01
C THR A 175 19.87 -1.12 16.29
N TYR A 176 19.71 -1.80 17.42
CA TYR A 176 20.26 -1.34 18.70
C TYR A 176 21.79 -1.29 18.67
N LYS A 177 22.43 -2.30 18.09
CA LYS A 177 23.89 -2.34 17.94
C LYS A 177 24.39 -1.26 16.97
N ALA A 178 23.75 -1.10 15.81
CA ALA A 178 24.17 -0.15 14.78
C ALA A 178 23.96 1.33 15.19
N LEU A 179 22.97 1.60 16.05
CA LEU A 179 22.57 2.95 16.47
C LEU A 179 22.69 3.19 17.98
N GLU A 180 23.49 2.40 18.69
CA GLU A 180 23.63 2.44 20.16
C GLU A 180 23.93 3.83 20.72
N GLY A 181 24.72 4.63 19.99
CA GLY A 181 25.06 6.00 20.36
C GLY A 181 23.93 7.02 20.29
N THR A 182 22.80 6.71 19.64
CA THR A 182 21.70 7.65 19.41
C THR A 182 20.79 7.81 20.62
N ALA A 183 20.20 9.01 20.76
CA ALA A 183 19.28 9.29 21.87
C ALA A 183 18.03 8.40 21.81
N GLU A 184 17.52 8.12 20.61
CA GLU A 184 16.35 7.26 20.40
C GLU A 184 16.64 5.83 20.89
N CYS A 185 17.82 5.28 20.55
CA CYS A 185 18.21 3.94 20.98
C CYS A 185 18.32 3.86 22.51
N LYS A 186 19.05 4.80 23.12
CA LYS A 186 19.23 4.86 24.58
C LYS A 186 17.89 4.97 25.32
N ASN A 187 17.00 5.82 24.86
CA ASN A 187 15.68 6.00 25.47
C ASN A 187 14.82 4.74 25.35
N GLU A 188 14.85 4.04 24.22
CA GLU A 188 14.06 2.83 24.04
C GLU A 188 14.60 1.67 24.86
N LEU A 189 15.91 1.46 24.91
CA LEU A 189 16.53 0.45 25.78
C LEU A 189 16.15 0.66 27.25
N LYS A 190 16.21 1.92 27.73
CA LYS A 190 15.76 2.29 29.07
C LYS A 190 14.27 1.95 29.30
N GLN A 191 13.40 2.28 28.33
CA GLN A 191 11.96 1.96 28.43
C GLN A 191 11.69 0.46 28.46
N HIS A 192 12.42 -0.35 27.68
CA HIS A 192 12.31 -1.81 27.71
C HIS A 192 12.66 -2.35 29.10
N LEU A 193 13.76 -1.93 29.65
CA LEU A 193 14.22 -2.34 30.97
C LEU A 193 13.24 -1.94 32.08
N GLU A 194 12.74 -0.72 32.06
CA GLU A 194 11.74 -0.24 33.05
C GLU A 194 10.43 -1.03 32.99
N LYS A 195 9.93 -1.31 31.77
CA LYS A 195 8.72 -2.12 31.59
C LYS A 195 8.90 -3.54 32.11
N PHE A 196 10.03 -4.16 31.79
CA PHE A 196 10.35 -5.50 32.24
C PHE A 196 10.44 -5.58 33.77
N ARG A 197 11.15 -4.65 34.40
CA ARG A 197 11.27 -4.58 35.87
C ARG A 197 9.90 -4.33 36.56
N LYS A 198 9.03 -3.50 35.96
CA LYS A 198 7.66 -3.30 36.45
C LYS A 198 6.82 -4.58 36.34
N SER A 199 6.91 -5.32 35.24
CA SER A 199 6.16 -6.59 35.06
C SER A 199 6.60 -7.67 36.04
N LYS A 200 7.89 -7.77 36.36
CA LYS A 200 8.39 -8.71 37.38
C LYS A 200 7.91 -8.34 38.79
N ARG A 201 7.88 -7.04 39.16
CA ARG A 201 7.37 -6.59 40.47
C ARG A 201 5.89 -6.93 40.67
N VAL A 202 5.05 -6.77 39.64
CA VAL A 202 3.62 -7.13 39.73
C VAL A 202 3.41 -8.63 39.90
N LYS A 203 4.22 -9.47 39.22
CA LYS A 203 4.15 -10.93 39.37
C LYS A 203 4.59 -11.39 40.79
N THR A 204 5.59 -10.72 41.38
CA THR A 204 6.04 -11.05 42.75
C THR A 204 5.11 -10.57 43.85
N THR A 205 4.36 -9.49 43.67
CA THR A 205 3.33 -9.06 44.62
C THR A 205 2.10 -9.96 44.53
N ALA A 206 1.63 -10.32 43.33
CA ALA A 206 0.51 -11.25 43.15
C ALA A 206 0.79 -12.66 43.69
N SER A 207 2.04 -13.12 43.70
CA SER A 207 2.43 -14.40 44.30
C SER A 207 2.63 -14.33 45.81
N ARG A 208 2.80 -13.14 46.42
CA ARG A 208 2.81 -12.96 47.89
C ARG A 208 1.42 -12.88 48.50
N ASP A 209 0.48 -12.21 47.80
CA ASP A 209 -0.90 -12.11 48.25
C ASP A 209 -1.69 -13.45 48.18
N SER A 210 -1.15 -14.45 47.45
CA SER A 210 -1.73 -15.80 47.37
C SER A 210 -1.23 -16.78 48.45
N LEU A 211 -0.26 -16.37 49.32
CA LEU A 211 0.29 -17.23 50.37
C LEU A 211 -0.24 -16.96 51.77
N ASP A 212 -1.06 -15.89 51.95
CA ASP A 212 -1.55 -15.50 53.30
C ASP A 212 -3.06 -15.68 53.50
N ASN A 213 -3.74 -16.64 52.83
CA ASN A 213 -5.10 -16.96 53.19
C ASN A 213 -5.42 -18.45 52.97
N PRO A 214 -5.45 -19.29 54.03
CA PRO A 214 -5.97 -20.65 53.95
C PRO A 214 -7.47 -20.64 54.31
N GLY A 215 -8.32 -20.88 53.31
CA GLY A 215 -9.67 -21.35 53.51
C GLY A 215 -10.79 -20.41 53.11
N ASN A 216 -11.34 -20.61 51.94
CA ASN A 216 -12.76 -20.90 51.77
C ASN A 216 -13.05 -21.30 50.30
N ASP A 217 -13.64 -22.47 50.17
CA ASP A 217 -14.20 -22.96 48.90
C ASP A 217 -15.40 -22.09 48.48
N ASN A 218 -15.46 -21.68 47.22
CA ASN A 218 -16.60 -21.84 46.33
C ASN A 218 -16.44 -21.15 44.96
N GLU A 219 -16.67 -21.97 43.98
CA GLU A 219 -17.34 -21.75 42.67
C GLU A 219 -17.05 -20.53 41.78
N ASN A 220 -16.60 -20.87 40.58
CA ASN A 220 -16.98 -20.29 39.26
C ASN A 220 -17.07 -18.78 39.13
N LYS A 221 -16.09 -18.22 38.40
CA LYS A 221 -16.37 -17.21 37.38
C LYS A 221 -15.24 -17.04 36.40
N ALA A 222 -15.50 -17.47 35.16
CA ALA A 222 -14.75 -17.08 33.99
C ALA A 222 -14.90 -15.57 33.75
N THR A 223 -13.80 -14.82 33.80
CA THR A 223 -13.79 -13.40 33.41
C THR A 223 -13.29 -13.25 32.00
N SER A 224 -14.22 -12.85 31.15
CA SER A 224 -14.04 -12.33 29.81
C SER A 224 -13.23 -11.04 29.82
N VAL A 225 -12.23 -10.96 28.92
CA VAL A 225 -11.55 -9.70 28.62
C VAL A 225 -12.36 -8.99 27.52
N SER A 226 -13.01 -7.89 27.92
CA SER A 226 -13.69 -6.97 27.02
C SER A 226 -12.91 -5.66 26.91
N ASP A 227 -12.77 -5.19 25.70
CA ASP A 227 -12.71 -3.84 25.16
C ASP A 227 -12.08 -2.71 25.99
N LEU A 228 -11.02 -2.13 25.43
CA LEU A 228 -10.58 -0.78 25.77
C LEU A 228 -10.74 0.11 24.54
N ASP A 229 -11.81 0.92 24.63
CA ASP A 229 -12.14 1.99 23.73
C ASP A 229 -11.17 3.16 23.80
N ASN A 230 -11.02 3.81 22.65
CA ASN A 230 -10.33 5.08 22.42
C ASN A 230 -10.85 6.20 23.34
N LYS A 231 -9.95 6.85 24.06
CA LYS A 231 -10.11 8.25 24.47
C LYS A 231 -8.88 9.06 24.08
N THR A 232 -9.15 10.05 23.28
CA THR A 232 -8.28 11.18 22.92
C THR A 232 -8.16 12.11 24.12
N ASP A 233 -6.93 12.38 24.57
CA ASP A 233 -6.66 13.49 25.49
C ASP A 233 -5.96 14.63 24.76
N THR A 234 -6.56 15.77 24.93
CA THR A 234 -6.15 17.09 24.47
C THR A 234 -5.07 17.66 25.37
N GLU A 235 -4.04 18.20 24.77
CA GLU A 235 -2.99 18.99 25.40
C GLU A 235 -3.55 20.28 26.02
N LYS A 236 -3.09 20.59 27.23
CA LYS A 236 -3.11 21.93 27.80
C LYS A 236 -1.69 22.33 28.22
N GLU A 237 -1.22 23.40 27.62
CA GLU A 237 -0.07 24.19 28.06
C GLU A 237 -0.39 24.95 29.34
N GLY A 238 0.62 25.13 30.19
CA GLY A 238 0.52 26.00 31.36
C GLY A 238 1.83 26.19 32.11
N LYS A 239 2.56 27.20 31.71
CA LYS A 239 3.35 28.23 32.43
C LYS A 239 4.17 27.89 33.69
N VAL A 240 5.41 28.28 33.52
CA VAL A 240 6.50 28.74 34.41
C VAL A 240 6.06 29.52 35.68
N GLY A 241 6.74 29.25 36.78
CA GLY A 241 6.76 30.08 37.98
C GLY A 241 7.85 29.61 38.93
N ASP A 242 8.76 30.56 39.17
CA ASP A 242 9.97 30.51 40.00
C ASP A 242 9.73 30.57 41.50
N GLU A 243 10.81 30.25 42.22
CA GLU A 243 11.29 30.74 43.51
C GLU A 243 10.86 30.12 44.85
N ASN A 244 11.84 29.67 45.53
CA ASN A 244 12.55 30.08 46.76
C ASN A 244 12.32 29.30 48.07
N GLN A 245 13.48 28.82 48.52
CA GLN A 245 14.10 28.83 49.85
C GLN A 245 13.33 28.51 51.14
N ASN A 246 13.96 27.67 51.88
CA ASN A 246 14.37 27.64 53.30
C ASN A 246 13.93 26.40 54.08
N GLY A 247 14.81 25.56 54.42
CA GLY A 247 15.67 25.39 55.57
C GLY A 247 14.96 25.01 56.86
N ARG A 248 15.23 23.78 57.38
CA ARG A 248 15.68 23.52 58.75
C ARG A 248 15.93 22.04 59.02
N GLU A 249 17.07 21.81 59.62
CA GLU A 249 17.56 20.56 60.17
C GLU A 249 16.65 19.98 61.26
N ASN A 250 16.60 18.67 61.33
CA ASN A 250 16.78 17.94 62.60
C ASN A 250 17.04 16.46 62.33
N GLY A 251 18.16 16.01 62.87
CA GLY A 251 18.65 14.64 62.75
C GLY A 251 17.93 13.64 63.68
N ARG A 252 18.08 12.36 63.32
CA ARG A 252 18.43 11.23 64.21
C ARG A 252 18.63 9.96 63.44
N ASP A 253 19.85 9.43 63.58
CA ASP A 253 20.33 8.06 63.72
C ASP A 253 19.91 6.97 62.74
N CYS A 254 20.78 6.64 61.84
CA CYS A 254 21.60 5.43 61.72
C CYS A 254 20.87 4.07 61.76
N VAL A 255 20.68 3.50 60.57
CA VAL A 255 20.84 2.05 60.32
C VAL A 255 21.56 1.91 58.99
N THR A 256 22.75 1.39 59.03
CA THR A 256 23.61 1.07 57.90
C THR A 256 22.96 0.02 57.00
N ALA A 257 22.35 0.46 55.89
CA ALA A 257 22.07 -0.37 54.75
C ALA A 257 23.15 -0.04 53.68
N SER A 258 23.87 -1.02 53.27
CA SER A 258 24.89 -0.96 52.24
C SER A 258 24.35 -0.28 50.96
N ASN A 259 24.71 0.96 50.75
CA ASN A 259 24.48 1.67 49.49
C ASN A 259 25.38 1.05 48.42
N GLN A 260 24.84 0.10 47.64
CA GLN A 260 25.33 -0.10 46.30
C GLN A 260 24.99 1.18 45.52
N SER A 261 26.03 1.97 45.25
CA SER A 261 25.95 3.11 44.34
C SER A 261 25.45 2.62 43.00
N VAL A 262 24.16 2.88 42.73
CA VAL A 262 23.59 2.70 41.39
C VAL A 262 24.28 3.72 40.52
N SER A 263 25.27 3.28 39.73
CA SER A 263 25.90 4.10 38.71
C SER A 263 24.80 4.57 37.75
N ASN A 264 24.66 5.88 37.56
CA ASN A 264 23.75 6.54 36.60
C ASN A 264 24.18 6.34 35.15
N SER A 265 24.90 5.25 34.84
CA SER A 265 25.27 4.89 33.47
C SER A 265 24.05 4.35 32.71
N THR A 266 23.86 4.84 31.50
CA THR A 266 22.85 4.29 30.57
C THR A 266 23.20 2.81 30.32
N PRO A 267 22.28 1.86 30.52
CA PRO A 267 22.56 0.44 30.34
C PRO A 267 22.95 0.15 28.88
N THR A 268 23.94 -0.74 28.72
CA THR A 268 24.40 -1.19 27.40
C THR A 268 23.37 -2.12 26.74
N TYR A 269 23.50 -2.27 25.43
CA TYR A 269 22.69 -3.23 24.66
C TYR A 269 22.74 -4.65 25.26
N SER A 270 23.94 -5.16 25.61
CA SER A 270 24.11 -6.51 26.12
C SER A 270 23.45 -6.73 27.48
N GLU A 271 23.56 -5.77 28.38
CA GLU A 271 22.92 -5.85 29.71
C GLU A 271 21.39 -5.90 29.59
N VAL A 272 20.81 -5.06 28.74
CA VAL A 272 19.34 -5.05 28.53
C VAL A 272 18.87 -6.35 27.86
N TYR A 273 19.60 -6.86 26.86
CA TYR A 273 19.26 -8.10 26.16
C TYR A 273 19.20 -9.30 27.08
N GLU A 274 20.23 -9.51 27.90
CA GLU A 274 20.29 -10.65 28.84
C GLU A 274 19.11 -10.65 29.84
N GLU A 275 18.62 -9.47 30.25
CA GLU A 275 17.48 -9.38 31.16
C GLU A 275 16.12 -9.69 30.50
N ILE A 276 15.94 -9.43 29.19
CA ILE A 276 14.62 -9.44 28.55
C ILE A 276 14.45 -10.46 27.44
N LYS A 277 15.50 -11.17 27.00
CA LYS A 277 15.52 -12.05 25.82
C LYS A 277 14.39 -13.09 25.78
N ASP A 278 14.00 -13.64 26.95
CA ASP A 278 12.97 -14.68 27.03
C ASP A 278 11.52 -14.14 26.85
N ASP A 279 11.31 -12.83 27.07
CA ASP A 279 10.00 -12.18 26.95
C ASP A 279 9.81 -11.45 25.61
N TYR A 280 10.82 -11.44 24.73
CA TYR A 280 10.84 -10.69 23.48
C TYR A 280 10.95 -11.58 22.25
N TYR A 281 10.31 -11.16 21.16
CA TYR A 281 10.47 -11.78 19.85
C TYR A 281 11.84 -11.40 19.25
N CYS A 282 12.68 -12.39 18.97
CA CYS A 282 14.02 -12.22 18.39
C CYS A 282 14.04 -12.76 16.95
N PHE A 283 14.70 -12.04 16.04
CA PHE A 283 14.82 -12.44 14.64
C PHE A 283 15.88 -13.54 14.45
N LYS A 284 15.62 -14.40 13.45
CA LYS A 284 16.60 -15.38 12.96
C LYS A 284 17.46 -14.72 11.87
N SER A 285 18.75 -15.00 11.89
CA SER A 285 19.67 -14.55 10.83
C SER A 285 19.37 -15.26 9.52
N LYS A 286 19.38 -14.51 8.41
CA LYS A 286 19.29 -15.03 7.04
C LYS A 286 20.55 -14.67 6.26
N THR A 287 20.94 -15.53 5.32
CA THR A 287 21.98 -15.25 4.32
C THR A 287 21.31 -14.95 2.99
N ASN A 288 21.71 -13.88 2.31
CA ASN A 288 21.12 -13.44 1.05
C ASN A 288 22.12 -13.50 -0.11
N ALA A 289 21.59 -13.75 -1.31
CA ALA A 289 22.35 -13.73 -2.55
C ALA A 289 22.60 -12.29 -3.05
N ALA A 290 23.65 -12.12 -3.85
CA ALA A 290 23.92 -10.86 -4.52
C ALA A 290 22.82 -10.54 -5.55
N LEU A 291 22.39 -9.28 -5.61
CA LEU A 291 21.35 -8.80 -6.52
C LEU A 291 22.01 -8.19 -7.79
N ASP A 292 21.78 -8.82 -8.94
CA ASP A 292 22.17 -8.26 -10.24
C ASP A 292 20.92 -7.84 -11.04
N ILE A 293 20.72 -6.53 -11.16
CA ILE A 293 19.57 -5.92 -11.84
C ILE A 293 19.94 -5.13 -13.09
N ARG A 294 21.22 -5.03 -13.47
CA ARG A 294 21.66 -4.27 -14.65
C ARG A 294 21.01 -4.82 -15.90
N GLY A 295 20.50 -3.91 -16.76
CA GLY A 295 19.84 -4.27 -18.00
C GLY A 295 18.46 -4.94 -17.84
N LYS A 296 17.95 -5.11 -16.61
CA LYS A 296 16.65 -5.72 -16.36
C LYS A 296 15.51 -4.73 -16.57
N LEU A 297 14.38 -5.23 -17.06
CA LEU A 297 13.14 -4.47 -17.16
C LEU A 297 12.49 -4.33 -15.77
N PHE A 298 12.30 -3.11 -15.31
CA PHE A 298 11.88 -2.82 -13.96
C PHE A 298 10.50 -2.16 -13.92
N LEU A 299 9.53 -2.77 -13.24
CA LEU A 299 8.22 -2.18 -12.96
C LEU A 299 8.31 -1.24 -11.77
N SER A 300 7.88 0.02 -11.97
CA SER A 300 7.86 1.02 -10.89
C SER A 300 6.86 0.65 -9.78
N PRO A 301 7.18 0.91 -8.50
CA PRO A 301 6.19 0.88 -7.44
C PRO A 301 5.11 1.95 -7.70
N LEU A 302 3.84 1.52 -7.78
CA LEU A 302 2.71 2.36 -8.15
C LEU A 302 1.62 2.24 -7.08
N THR A 303 1.39 3.32 -6.34
CA THR A 303 0.36 3.35 -5.30
C THR A 303 -1.03 3.05 -5.87
N THR A 304 -1.78 2.18 -5.25
CA THR A 304 -3.13 1.72 -5.59
C THR A 304 -3.16 0.69 -6.72
N VAL A 305 -2.51 0.95 -7.86
CA VAL A 305 -2.61 0.05 -9.03
C VAL A 305 -1.44 -0.93 -9.11
N GLY A 306 -0.27 -0.62 -8.53
CA GLY A 306 0.87 -1.54 -8.45
C GLY A 306 0.69 -2.69 -7.45
N ASN A 307 -0.54 -3.12 -7.23
CA ASN A 307 -0.90 -4.23 -6.36
C ASN A 307 -0.44 -5.58 -6.91
N LEU A 308 -0.47 -6.62 -6.08
CA LEU A 308 0.02 -7.94 -6.45
C LEU A 308 -0.66 -8.51 -7.72
N PRO A 309 -1.99 -8.45 -7.92
CA PRO A 309 -2.62 -8.87 -9.17
C PRO A 309 -2.06 -8.18 -10.42
N PHE A 310 -1.85 -6.87 -10.38
CA PHE A 310 -1.27 -6.12 -11.49
C PHE A 310 0.20 -6.51 -11.76
N ARG A 311 1.00 -6.67 -10.70
CA ARG A 311 2.40 -7.12 -10.86
C ARG A 311 2.48 -8.51 -11.52
N ARG A 312 1.54 -9.42 -11.17
CA ARG A 312 1.43 -10.73 -11.83
C ARG A 312 1.14 -10.62 -13.33
N ILE A 313 0.22 -9.73 -13.72
CA ILE A 313 -0.03 -9.45 -15.15
C ILE A 313 1.27 -8.96 -15.83
N CYS A 314 1.99 -8.03 -15.24
CA CYS A 314 3.27 -7.56 -15.80
C CYS A 314 4.32 -8.68 -15.89
N LYS A 315 4.32 -9.63 -14.94
CA LYS A 315 5.21 -10.81 -14.98
C LYS A 315 4.90 -11.71 -16.16
N GLU A 316 3.64 -11.93 -16.51
CA GLU A 316 3.25 -12.70 -17.71
C GLU A 316 3.78 -12.07 -19.00
N PHE A 317 3.91 -10.75 -19.03
CA PHE A 317 4.49 -10.01 -20.14
C PHE A 317 6.00 -9.82 -20.04
N GLY A 318 6.66 -10.48 -19.10
CA GLY A 318 8.11 -10.61 -19.08
C GLY A 318 8.87 -9.50 -18.37
N VAL A 319 8.22 -8.75 -17.44
CA VAL A 319 8.99 -7.86 -16.56
C VAL A 319 9.93 -8.68 -15.68
N ASP A 320 11.17 -8.21 -15.50
CA ASP A 320 12.18 -8.94 -14.74
C ASP A 320 12.11 -8.59 -13.23
N VAL A 321 12.04 -7.30 -12.90
CA VAL A 321 12.04 -6.81 -11.53
C VAL A 321 10.73 -6.12 -11.19
N THR A 322 10.12 -6.50 -10.06
CA THR A 322 8.91 -5.87 -9.54
C THR A 322 9.17 -5.23 -8.17
N CYS A 323 8.37 -4.23 -7.83
CA CYS A 323 8.43 -3.59 -6.53
C CYS A 323 7.02 -3.36 -5.99
N GLY A 324 6.80 -3.69 -4.70
CA GLY A 324 5.54 -3.49 -4.01
C GLY A 324 5.15 -2.01 -3.87
N GLU A 325 3.89 -1.75 -3.55
CA GLU A 325 3.42 -0.41 -3.23
C GLU A 325 4.16 0.16 -2.00
N MET A 326 4.26 1.50 -1.94
CA MET A 326 4.93 2.20 -0.84
C MET A 326 4.22 1.94 0.50
N ALA A 327 4.91 1.31 1.45
CA ALA A 327 4.46 1.05 2.81
C ALA A 327 5.03 2.06 3.82
N LEU A 328 4.25 2.42 4.84
CA LEU A 328 4.65 3.37 5.86
C LEU A 328 5.36 2.64 7.01
N CYS A 329 6.60 3.03 7.33
CA CYS A 329 7.39 2.41 8.40
C CYS A 329 6.70 2.40 9.76
N GLU A 330 6.03 3.49 10.12
CA GLU A 330 5.29 3.60 11.38
C GLU A 330 4.20 2.53 11.51
N GLU A 331 3.41 2.36 10.45
CA GLU A 331 2.28 1.43 10.40
C GLU A 331 2.76 -0.05 10.37
N LEU A 332 3.91 -0.30 9.71
CA LEU A 332 4.54 -1.63 9.73
C LEU A 332 4.98 -2.02 11.14
N LEU A 333 5.62 -1.10 11.87
CA LEU A 333 6.06 -1.33 13.26
C LEU A 333 4.90 -1.48 14.25
N GLN A 334 3.70 -0.99 13.90
CA GLN A 334 2.47 -1.18 14.67
C GLN A 334 1.75 -2.49 14.32
N GLY A 335 2.27 -3.31 13.41
CA GLY A 335 1.64 -4.55 12.97
C GLY A 335 0.30 -4.34 12.25
N GLN A 336 0.14 -3.24 11.49
CA GLN A 336 -1.07 -2.97 10.72
C GLN A 336 -1.15 -3.88 9.49
N MET A 337 -2.17 -4.73 9.43
CA MET A 337 -2.35 -5.74 8.39
C MET A 337 -2.43 -5.14 6.97
N SER A 338 -2.99 -3.92 6.84
CA SER A 338 -3.10 -3.24 5.54
C SER A 338 -1.75 -2.89 4.94
N GLU A 339 -0.79 -2.46 5.77
CA GLU A 339 0.58 -2.15 5.32
C GLU A 339 1.38 -3.43 5.06
N TRP A 340 1.26 -4.43 5.93
CA TRP A 340 1.91 -5.72 5.73
C TRP A 340 1.41 -6.45 4.48
N ALA A 341 0.16 -6.24 4.07
CA ALA A 341 -0.38 -6.78 2.83
C ALA A 341 0.35 -6.27 1.58
N LEU A 342 0.97 -5.08 1.64
CA LEU A 342 1.75 -4.49 0.53
C LEU A 342 3.11 -5.19 0.33
N LEU A 343 3.58 -5.95 1.33
CA LEU A 343 4.86 -6.67 1.30
C LEU A 343 4.74 -8.08 0.69
N LYS A 344 3.54 -8.50 0.27
CA LYS A 344 3.32 -9.84 -0.28
C LYS A 344 4.01 -10.00 -1.63
N ARG A 345 4.76 -11.11 -1.77
CA ARG A 345 5.34 -11.61 -3.02
C ARG A 345 4.49 -12.73 -3.59
N HIS A 346 4.40 -12.84 -4.90
CA HIS A 346 3.91 -14.01 -5.60
C HIS A 346 5.10 -14.84 -6.11
N HIS A 347 4.96 -16.17 -6.19
CA HIS A 347 6.06 -17.05 -6.62
C HIS A 347 6.56 -16.77 -8.05
N SER A 348 5.75 -16.14 -8.91
CA SER A 348 6.17 -15.71 -10.24
C SER A 348 7.07 -14.46 -10.26
N GLU A 349 7.27 -13.80 -9.12
CA GLU A 349 8.14 -12.63 -9.03
C GLU A 349 9.57 -13.07 -8.72
N ASP A 350 10.39 -13.29 -9.77
CA ASP A 350 11.76 -13.78 -9.63
C ASP A 350 12.65 -12.81 -8.84
N MET A 351 12.48 -11.49 -9.11
CA MET A 351 13.12 -10.40 -8.38
C MET A 351 12.05 -9.45 -7.86
N PHE A 352 11.86 -9.46 -6.54
CA PHE A 352 10.84 -8.66 -5.86
C PHE A 352 11.43 -7.79 -4.76
N GLY A 353 11.19 -6.49 -4.85
CA GLY A 353 11.51 -5.53 -3.80
C GLY A 353 10.28 -4.98 -3.10
N VAL A 354 10.49 -4.44 -1.92
CA VAL A 354 9.47 -3.68 -1.19
C VAL A 354 9.89 -2.24 -1.04
N GLN A 355 8.94 -1.31 -1.24
CA GLN A 355 9.22 0.10 -1.06
C GLN A 355 8.68 0.59 0.28
N ILE A 356 9.53 1.25 1.07
CA ILE A 356 9.16 1.84 2.36
C ILE A 356 9.27 3.35 2.34
N CYS A 357 8.50 4.00 3.20
CA CYS A 357 8.53 5.44 3.41
C CYS A 357 8.86 5.76 4.86
N ALA A 358 9.97 6.43 5.08
CA ALA A 358 10.48 6.78 6.41
C ALA A 358 10.89 8.25 6.48
N ASN A 359 10.90 8.80 7.70
CA ASN A 359 11.40 10.13 8.00
C ASN A 359 12.39 10.15 9.18
N GLN A 360 12.68 9.00 9.78
CA GLN A 360 13.58 8.85 10.92
C GLN A 360 14.53 7.68 10.68
N PRO A 361 15.86 7.86 10.89
CA PRO A 361 16.85 6.80 10.69
C PRO A 361 16.53 5.56 11.54
N TYR A 362 16.21 5.77 12.80
CA TYR A 362 15.93 4.70 13.75
C TYR A 362 14.74 3.80 13.36
N LYS A 363 13.62 4.43 12.90
CA LYS A 363 12.45 3.66 12.44
C LYS A 363 12.71 2.93 11.12
N ALA A 364 13.47 3.55 10.22
CA ALA A 364 13.86 2.93 8.95
C ALA A 364 14.73 1.69 9.18
N ALA A 365 15.72 1.80 10.06
CA ALA A 365 16.61 0.70 10.44
C ALA A 365 15.82 -0.49 11.01
N LYS A 366 14.91 -0.26 11.96
CA LYS A 366 14.03 -1.29 12.51
C LYS A 366 13.18 -1.99 11.45
N VAL A 367 12.59 -1.23 10.54
CA VAL A 367 11.78 -1.81 9.46
C VAL A 367 12.63 -2.62 8.51
N CYS A 368 13.87 -2.21 8.23
CA CYS A 368 14.78 -3.00 7.40
C CYS A 368 15.18 -4.32 8.07
N GLU A 369 15.53 -4.30 9.35
CA GLU A 369 15.78 -5.50 10.14
C GLU A 369 14.56 -6.44 10.13
N LEU A 370 13.36 -5.88 10.34
CA LEU A 370 12.11 -6.62 10.36
C LEU A 370 11.78 -7.27 9.01
N ILE A 371 11.86 -6.50 7.91
CA ILE A 371 11.52 -6.99 6.57
C ILE A 371 12.56 -8.01 6.09
N SER A 372 13.85 -7.74 6.26
CA SER A 372 14.90 -8.65 5.81
C SER A 372 14.86 -9.99 6.56
N SER A 373 14.41 -9.99 7.82
CA SER A 373 14.29 -11.22 8.63
C SER A 373 13.00 -12.00 8.35
N GLU A 374 11.87 -11.32 8.19
CA GLU A 374 10.53 -11.97 8.18
C GLU A 374 9.90 -12.09 6.78
N CYS A 375 10.32 -11.25 5.82
CA CYS A 375 9.75 -11.25 4.48
C CYS A 375 10.67 -11.94 3.46
N ASP A 376 10.06 -12.46 2.39
CA ASP A 376 10.76 -13.00 1.23
C ASP A 376 10.89 -11.87 0.20
N VAL A 377 12.01 -11.14 0.25
CA VAL A 377 12.30 -9.98 -0.61
C VAL A 377 13.76 -9.99 -1.04
N ASP A 378 14.04 -9.48 -2.24
CA ASP A 378 15.40 -9.42 -2.79
C ASP A 378 16.06 -8.06 -2.54
N PHE A 379 15.28 -7.01 -2.28
CA PHE A 379 15.79 -5.69 -1.90
C PHE A 379 14.73 -4.85 -1.17
N ILE A 380 15.16 -3.79 -0.49
CA ILE A 380 14.28 -2.80 0.14
C ILE A 380 14.61 -1.43 -0.45
N ASP A 381 13.58 -0.76 -0.99
CA ASP A 381 13.70 0.55 -1.62
C ASP A 381 13.16 1.66 -0.71
N LEU A 382 13.94 2.74 -0.53
CA LEU A 382 13.48 3.92 0.18
C LEU A 382 12.81 4.91 -0.78
N ASN A 383 11.55 5.24 -0.51
CA ASN A 383 10.84 6.27 -1.26
C ASN A 383 11.30 7.68 -0.88
N VAL A 384 11.93 8.37 -1.82
CA VAL A 384 12.36 9.77 -1.74
C VAL A 384 11.73 10.62 -2.86
N GLY A 385 10.66 10.10 -3.50
CA GLY A 385 10.03 10.74 -4.65
C GLY A 385 8.53 11.01 -4.52
N CYS A 386 7.86 10.54 -3.46
CA CYS A 386 6.41 10.72 -3.28
C CYS A 386 6.04 12.21 -3.20
N PRO A 387 5.14 12.70 -4.10
CA PRO A 387 4.78 14.12 -4.16
C PRO A 387 3.65 14.51 -3.22
N ILE A 388 2.98 13.55 -2.55
CA ILE A 388 1.77 13.76 -1.75
C ILE A 388 2.07 14.67 -0.56
N ASP A 389 1.28 15.74 -0.38
CA ASP A 389 1.48 16.75 0.67
C ASP A 389 1.49 16.14 2.08
N MET A 390 0.62 15.18 2.35
CA MET A 390 0.58 14.49 3.64
C MET A 390 1.93 13.81 3.99
N ILE A 391 2.59 13.20 3.02
CA ILE A 391 3.91 12.56 3.20
C ILE A 391 5.01 13.61 3.28
N PHE A 392 4.97 14.61 2.40
CA PHE A 392 5.93 15.71 2.36
C PHE A 392 5.95 16.51 3.67
N ASN A 393 4.77 16.85 4.19
CA ASN A 393 4.64 17.63 5.43
C ASN A 393 5.12 16.84 6.66
N LYS A 394 5.10 15.50 6.62
CA LYS A 394 5.72 14.64 7.64
C LYS A 394 7.25 14.58 7.52
N GLY A 395 7.86 15.24 6.52
CA GLY A 395 9.29 15.24 6.27
C GLY A 395 9.82 13.93 5.67
N ALA A 396 8.94 13.16 5.00
CA ALA A 396 9.24 11.91 4.30
C ALA A 396 9.06 12.05 2.78
N GLY A 397 9.36 11.00 2.03
CA GLY A 397 9.25 11.03 0.58
C GLY A 397 10.10 12.13 -0.02
N SER A 398 9.56 12.93 -0.95
CA SER A 398 10.32 13.98 -1.64
C SER A 398 10.86 15.10 -0.73
N ALA A 399 10.37 15.24 0.51
CA ALA A 399 10.92 16.19 1.48
C ALA A 399 12.36 15.85 1.93
N LEU A 400 12.78 14.59 1.78
CA LEU A 400 14.14 14.17 2.08
C LEU A 400 15.16 14.69 1.06
N MET A 401 14.73 15.05 -0.15
CA MET A 401 15.62 15.60 -1.18
C MET A 401 16.26 16.94 -0.76
N ASP A 402 15.58 17.71 0.08
CA ASP A 402 16.10 18.98 0.63
C ASP A 402 16.89 18.77 1.94
N ARG A 403 17.05 17.52 2.40
CA ARG A 403 17.67 17.16 3.69
C ARG A 403 18.73 16.08 3.53
N ALA A 404 19.77 16.36 2.75
CA ALA A 404 20.78 15.40 2.34
C ALA A 404 21.42 14.62 3.49
N ALA A 405 21.86 15.28 4.56
CA ALA A 405 22.46 14.62 5.72
C ALA A 405 21.49 13.64 6.41
N LYS A 406 20.20 14.04 6.49
CA LYS A 406 19.17 13.16 7.06
C LYS A 406 18.93 11.93 6.18
N LEU A 407 18.90 12.11 4.86
CA LEU A 407 18.76 11.01 3.90
C LEU A 407 19.94 10.04 4.00
N GLU A 408 21.17 10.55 4.06
CA GLU A 408 22.37 9.73 4.26
C GLU A 408 22.29 8.90 5.56
N ASN A 409 21.94 9.53 6.68
CA ASN A 409 21.80 8.84 7.95
C ASN A 409 20.72 7.75 7.91
N ILE A 410 19.58 8.00 7.22
CA ILE A 410 18.53 7.00 7.02
C ILE A 410 19.11 5.81 6.24
N LEU A 411 19.73 6.05 5.08
CA LEU A 411 20.24 4.99 4.21
C LEU A 411 21.39 4.21 4.88
N THR A 412 22.31 4.88 5.56
CA THR A 412 23.39 4.22 6.31
C THR A 412 22.83 3.30 7.39
N GLY A 413 21.81 3.77 8.15
CA GLY A 413 21.15 2.95 9.16
C GLY A 413 20.42 1.74 8.55
N MET A 414 19.74 1.93 7.40
CA MET A 414 19.07 0.86 6.67
C MET A 414 20.08 -0.22 6.19
N VAL A 415 21.20 0.20 5.59
CA VAL A 415 22.25 -0.71 5.11
C VAL A 415 22.88 -1.49 6.27
N ALA A 416 23.15 -0.83 7.39
CA ALA A 416 23.75 -1.48 8.56
C ALA A 416 22.86 -2.54 9.23
N THR A 417 21.55 -2.51 8.98
CA THR A 417 20.59 -3.38 9.68
C THR A 417 19.87 -4.38 8.77
N SER A 418 20.03 -4.24 7.45
CA SER A 418 19.37 -5.08 6.45
C SER A 418 20.29 -6.23 6.01
N ASP A 419 19.71 -7.42 5.86
CA ASP A 419 20.39 -8.57 5.23
C ASP A 419 20.21 -8.54 3.70
N VAL A 420 19.30 -7.72 3.16
CA VAL A 420 19.07 -7.56 1.72
C VAL A 420 19.58 -6.20 1.23
N PRO A 421 19.94 -6.06 -0.07
CA PRO A 421 20.36 -4.81 -0.65
C PRO A 421 19.36 -3.67 -0.44
N ILE A 422 19.86 -2.47 -0.18
CA ILE A 422 19.08 -1.25 -0.01
C ILE A 422 19.20 -0.40 -1.27
N SER A 423 18.08 0.17 -1.72
CA SER A 423 18.01 1.11 -2.84
C SER A 423 17.24 2.37 -2.48
N VAL A 424 17.28 3.35 -3.38
CA VAL A 424 16.55 4.60 -3.22
C VAL A 424 15.90 5.06 -4.52
N LYS A 425 14.62 5.43 -4.47
CA LYS A 425 13.92 6.01 -5.61
C LYS A 425 13.58 7.47 -5.34
N MET A 426 14.12 8.38 -6.18
CA MET A 426 13.98 9.82 -6.03
C MET A 426 13.50 10.51 -7.30
N ARG A 427 13.31 11.81 -7.22
CA ARG A 427 13.05 12.74 -8.34
C ARG A 427 14.26 13.63 -8.57
N MET A 428 14.21 14.55 -9.55
CA MET A 428 15.28 15.52 -9.79
C MET A 428 15.44 16.53 -8.63
N GLY A 429 14.35 16.85 -7.96
CA GLY A 429 14.29 17.82 -6.88
C GLY A 429 12.86 18.08 -6.43
N THR A 430 12.66 19.02 -5.52
CA THR A 430 11.33 19.44 -5.03
C THR A 430 10.66 20.42 -5.99
N CYS A 431 11.41 21.32 -6.61
CA CYS A 431 10.95 22.27 -7.63
C CYS A 431 12.07 22.55 -8.65
N GLU A 432 11.75 23.30 -9.69
CA GLU A 432 12.73 23.60 -10.76
C GLU A 432 13.92 24.43 -10.27
N SER A 433 13.73 25.28 -9.26
CA SER A 433 14.81 26.05 -8.62
C SER A 433 15.63 25.25 -7.59
N ARG A 434 15.21 24.00 -7.27
CA ARG A 434 15.87 23.14 -6.26
C ARG A 434 16.08 21.73 -6.81
N LEU A 435 16.97 21.62 -7.79
CA LEU A 435 17.39 20.34 -8.37
C LEU A 435 18.55 19.78 -7.55
N SER A 436 18.29 18.76 -6.75
CA SER A 436 19.27 18.23 -5.78
C SER A 436 19.78 16.83 -6.11
N ALA A 437 19.17 16.11 -7.07
CA ALA A 437 19.49 14.69 -7.29
C ALA A 437 20.95 14.44 -7.71
N ILE A 438 21.56 15.29 -8.54
CA ILE A 438 22.97 15.10 -8.95
C ILE A 438 23.89 15.13 -7.71
N ASN A 439 23.71 16.13 -6.84
CA ASN A 439 24.48 16.22 -5.59
C ASN A 439 24.21 15.01 -4.69
N LEU A 440 22.93 14.63 -4.52
CA LEU A 440 22.56 13.46 -3.73
C LEU A 440 23.20 12.18 -4.27
N CYS A 441 23.17 11.93 -5.57
CA CYS A 441 23.83 10.77 -6.18
C CYS A 441 25.31 10.69 -5.82
N GLY A 442 26.02 11.81 -5.87
CA GLY A 442 27.44 11.86 -5.46
C GLY A 442 27.67 11.56 -3.99
N ARG A 443 26.81 12.07 -3.12
CA ARG A 443 26.87 11.87 -1.66
C ARG A 443 26.54 10.44 -1.26
N LEU A 444 25.54 9.83 -1.89
CA LEU A 444 25.02 8.51 -1.54
C LEU A 444 26.00 7.36 -1.82
N LYS A 445 27.09 7.59 -2.58
CA LYS A 445 28.15 6.58 -2.77
C LYS A 445 28.74 6.01 -1.48
N LYS A 446 28.71 6.81 -0.41
CA LYS A 446 29.28 6.43 0.89
C LYS A 446 28.34 5.61 1.75
N THR A 447 27.06 5.47 1.37
CA THR A 447 26.05 4.83 2.22
C THR A 447 25.97 3.31 2.07
N GLY A 448 26.58 2.74 1.02
CA GLY A 448 26.55 1.30 0.76
C GLY A 448 25.27 0.79 0.07
N ILE A 449 24.45 1.68 -0.49
CA ILE A 449 23.26 1.30 -1.26
C ILE A 449 23.63 0.61 -2.58
N SER A 450 22.79 -0.32 -3.04
CA SER A 450 22.99 -1.12 -4.24
C SER A 450 22.67 -0.39 -5.54
N HIS A 451 21.59 0.36 -5.58
CA HIS A 451 21.15 1.08 -6.78
C HIS A 451 20.30 2.31 -6.45
N ILE A 452 20.22 3.21 -7.44
CA ILE A 452 19.45 4.44 -7.39
C ILE A 452 18.47 4.45 -8.55
N VAL A 453 17.24 4.93 -8.33
CA VAL A 453 16.28 5.22 -9.41
C VAL A 453 15.94 6.70 -9.42
N VAL A 454 16.13 7.36 -10.56
CA VAL A 454 15.82 8.80 -10.72
C VAL A 454 14.66 8.98 -11.70
N HIS A 455 13.58 9.63 -11.24
CA HIS A 455 12.51 10.09 -12.12
C HIS A 455 12.87 11.49 -12.66
N GLY A 456 12.94 11.63 -13.99
CA GLY A 456 13.33 12.85 -14.69
C GLY A 456 12.32 14.01 -14.59
N ARG A 457 11.71 14.18 -13.40
CA ARG A 457 10.79 15.29 -13.05
C ARG A 457 10.98 15.73 -11.60
N THR A 458 10.69 17.00 -11.32
CA THR A 458 10.60 17.47 -9.94
C THR A 458 9.28 17.03 -9.27
N ARG A 459 9.15 17.25 -7.94
CA ARG A 459 7.91 17.00 -7.20
C ARG A 459 6.72 17.80 -7.76
N GLN A 460 6.96 19.07 -8.13
CA GLN A 460 5.91 19.99 -8.58
C GLN A 460 5.53 19.82 -10.06
N GLN A 461 6.44 19.30 -10.88
CA GLN A 461 6.18 19.10 -12.30
C GLN A 461 5.07 18.09 -12.55
N ARG A 462 4.11 18.49 -13.39
CA ARG A 462 3.03 17.63 -13.87
C ARG A 462 3.51 16.76 -15.03
N TYR A 463 2.76 15.72 -15.33
CA TYR A 463 3.06 14.77 -16.41
C TYR A 463 2.86 15.34 -17.84
N THR A 464 2.37 16.57 -17.96
CA THR A 464 2.31 17.31 -19.23
C THR A 464 3.71 17.78 -19.69
N LYS A 465 4.65 17.98 -18.75
CA LYS A 465 6.06 18.22 -19.07
C LYS A 465 6.78 16.91 -19.33
N LEU A 466 7.72 16.88 -20.25
CA LEU A 466 8.56 15.71 -20.54
C LEU A 466 9.51 15.42 -19.38
N ALA A 467 9.90 14.16 -19.23
CA ALA A 467 10.98 13.76 -18.32
C ALA A 467 12.34 14.20 -18.90
N ASP A 468 13.20 14.72 -18.05
CA ASP A 468 14.53 15.18 -18.42
C ASP A 468 15.54 14.02 -18.31
N TRP A 469 15.82 13.38 -19.45
CA TRP A 469 16.75 12.26 -19.52
C TRP A 469 18.22 12.70 -19.54
N ASP A 470 18.54 13.90 -20.01
CA ASP A 470 19.89 14.47 -19.91
C ASP A 470 20.27 14.74 -18.46
N TYR A 471 19.31 15.18 -17.65
CA TYR A 471 19.52 15.29 -16.21
C TYR A 471 19.74 13.92 -15.54
N ILE A 472 19.04 12.87 -15.98
CA ILE A 472 19.25 11.48 -15.51
C ILE A 472 20.67 11.02 -15.85
N LYS A 473 21.18 11.30 -17.07
CA LYS A 473 22.55 11.01 -17.47
C LYS A 473 23.57 11.63 -16.52
N ARG A 474 23.40 12.90 -16.20
CA ARG A 474 24.27 13.60 -15.22
C ARG A 474 24.18 12.99 -13.82
N CYS A 475 23.01 12.50 -13.43
CA CYS A 475 22.85 11.75 -12.17
C CYS A 475 23.63 10.42 -12.22
N LYS A 476 23.60 9.69 -13.35
CA LYS A 476 24.38 8.44 -13.55
C LYS A 476 25.88 8.70 -13.41
N GLU A 477 26.39 9.73 -14.05
CA GLU A 477 27.80 10.14 -13.97
C GLU A 477 28.17 10.44 -12.50
N ALA A 478 27.35 11.18 -11.79
CA ALA A 478 27.56 11.50 -10.39
C ALA A 478 27.46 10.27 -9.45
N ALA A 479 26.61 9.29 -9.79
CA ALA A 479 26.40 8.08 -8.98
C ALA A 479 27.50 7.03 -9.14
N ASN A 480 28.26 7.04 -10.24
CA ASN A 480 29.26 6.01 -10.54
C ASN A 480 30.16 5.71 -9.32
N PRO A 481 30.32 4.43 -8.88
CA PRO A 481 30.00 3.18 -9.58
C PRO A 481 28.60 2.58 -9.26
N ILE A 482 27.73 3.25 -8.50
CA ILE A 482 26.41 2.74 -8.15
C ILE A 482 25.54 2.63 -9.42
N THR A 483 24.85 1.50 -9.60
CA THR A 483 23.90 1.28 -10.69
C THR A 483 22.75 2.30 -10.61
N LEU A 484 22.46 3.01 -11.72
CA LEU A 484 21.39 3.98 -11.77
C LEU A 484 20.36 3.65 -12.85
N PHE A 485 19.10 3.56 -12.44
CA PHE A 485 17.95 3.43 -13.32
C PHE A 485 17.29 4.79 -13.59
N GLY A 486 16.96 5.03 -14.87
CA GLY A 486 16.13 6.16 -15.27
C GLY A 486 14.64 5.82 -15.20
N ASN A 487 13.80 6.80 -14.94
CA ASN A 487 12.34 6.65 -14.93
C ASN A 487 11.67 7.87 -15.57
N GLY A 488 10.80 7.65 -16.54
CA GLY A 488 9.98 8.70 -17.18
C GLY A 488 9.65 8.38 -18.63
N ASP A 489 8.43 8.67 -19.02
CA ASP A 489 7.91 8.76 -20.40
C ASP A 489 8.28 7.61 -21.36
N VAL A 490 8.06 6.37 -20.92
CA VAL A 490 8.23 5.18 -21.76
C VAL A 490 6.86 4.56 -21.99
N LEU A 491 6.41 4.51 -23.25
CA LEU A 491 5.17 3.86 -23.70
C LEU A 491 5.40 2.94 -24.91
N SER A 492 6.59 2.96 -25.52
CA SER A 492 6.95 2.13 -26.66
C SER A 492 8.34 1.49 -26.46
N PHE A 493 8.69 0.52 -27.31
CA PHE A 493 10.05 -0.03 -27.31
C PHE A 493 11.07 1.00 -27.80
N GLU A 494 10.70 1.88 -28.72
CA GLU A 494 11.56 2.99 -29.18
C GLU A 494 11.88 3.92 -28.01
N ASP A 495 10.87 4.36 -27.24
CA ASP A 495 11.10 5.17 -26.05
C ASP A 495 12.09 4.48 -25.08
N TYR A 496 11.99 3.15 -24.92
CA TYR A 496 12.89 2.39 -24.07
C TYR A 496 14.33 2.42 -24.61
N TYR A 497 14.53 2.10 -25.90
CA TYR A 497 15.86 2.04 -26.50
C TYR A 497 16.51 3.41 -26.69
N ASP A 498 15.72 4.46 -26.83
CA ASP A 498 16.22 5.83 -26.81
C ASP A 498 16.69 6.26 -25.41
N ASN A 499 16.00 5.82 -24.38
CA ASN A 499 16.26 6.24 -23.02
C ASN A 499 17.30 5.39 -22.27
N ILE A 500 17.49 4.12 -22.63
CA ILE A 500 18.50 3.25 -22.00
C ILE A 500 19.94 3.78 -22.16
N LYS A 501 20.20 4.60 -23.17
CA LYS A 501 21.50 5.24 -23.42
C LYS A 501 21.94 6.15 -22.26
N TYR A 502 21.00 6.66 -21.47
CA TYR A 502 21.22 7.62 -20.39
C TYR A 502 21.36 6.99 -19.00
N ALA A 503 21.06 5.69 -18.85
CA ALA A 503 21.04 5.01 -17.55
C ALA A 503 21.58 3.57 -17.65
N ASP A 504 21.69 2.85 -16.54
CA ASP A 504 22.08 1.42 -16.51
C ASP A 504 20.86 0.50 -16.66
N GLY A 505 19.67 1.07 -16.67
CA GLY A 505 18.39 0.41 -16.85
C GLY A 505 17.26 1.41 -16.85
N VAL A 506 16.07 0.98 -17.24
CA VAL A 506 14.88 1.83 -17.31
C VAL A 506 13.75 1.25 -16.47
N MET A 507 13.24 2.07 -15.55
CA MET A 507 12.06 1.72 -14.75
C MET A 507 10.80 2.27 -15.41
N ILE A 508 9.81 1.41 -15.66
CA ILE A 508 8.56 1.75 -16.35
C ILE A 508 7.42 1.87 -15.34
N GLY A 509 6.69 2.98 -15.38
CA GLY A 509 5.54 3.24 -14.52
C GLY A 509 4.23 3.28 -15.28
N ARG A 510 3.80 4.49 -15.67
CA ARG A 510 2.51 4.73 -16.36
C ARG A 510 2.37 3.96 -17.68
N GLY A 511 3.48 3.75 -18.41
CA GLY A 511 3.45 2.94 -19.62
C GLY A 511 2.91 1.55 -19.37
N ALA A 512 3.35 0.88 -18.29
CA ALA A 512 2.83 -0.42 -17.90
C ALA A 512 1.35 -0.38 -17.44
N LEU A 513 0.88 0.74 -16.86
CA LEU A 513 -0.55 0.91 -16.54
C LEU A 513 -1.42 1.06 -17.78
N ILE A 514 -0.91 1.71 -18.82
CA ILE A 514 -1.61 1.92 -20.10
C ILE A 514 -1.58 0.64 -20.93
N LYS A 515 -0.43 -0.05 -21.01
CA LYS A 515 -0.26 -1.32 -21.71
C LYS A 515 0.74 -2.23 -20.98
N PRO A 516 0.29 -3.18 -20.16
CA PRO A 516 1.20 -4.05 -19.42
C PRO A 516 2.07 -4.95 -20.31
N TRP A 517 1.66 -5.20 -21.55
CA TRP A 517 2.45 -5.94 -22.56
C TRP A 517 3.63 -5.15 -23.14
N ILE A 518 3.86 -3.91 -22.69
CA ILE A 518 5.02 -3.10 -23.08
C ILE A 518 6.35 -3.83 -22.84
N PHE A 519 6.44 -4.66 -21.79
CA PHE A 519 7.64 -5.45 -21.51
C PHE A 519 7.92 -6.49 -22.59
N LYS A 520 6.87 -7.10 -23.14
CA LYS A 520 6.96 -8.02 -24.27
C LYS A 520 7.35 -7.28 -25.54
N GLU A 521 6.72 -6.13 -25.83
CA GLU A 521 7.08 -5.28 -26.99
C GLU A 521 8.55 -4.85 -26.96
N ILE A 522 9.08 -4.48 -25.80
CA ILE A 522 10.49 -4.12 -25.64
C ILE A 522 11.40 -5.31 -25.95
N LYS A 523 11.10 -6.50 -25.45
CA LYS A 523 11.91 -7.71 -25.70
C LYS A 523 11.86 -8.16 -27.15
N GLU A 524 10.71 -8.00 -27.81
CA GLU A 524 10.48 -8.39 -29.20
C GLU A 524 10.78 -7.28 -30.21
N GLN A 525 11.00 -6.04 -29.76
CA GLN A 525 11.21 -4.83 -30.57
C GLN A 525 10.13 -4.63 -31.64
N ARG A 526 8.87 -4.86 -31.27
CA ARG A 526 7.72 -4.72 -32.15
C ARG A 526 6.51 -4.15 -31.43
N HIS A 527 5.66 -3.45 -32.16
CA HIS A 527 4.33 -3.09 -31.69
C HIS A 527 3.39 -4.28 -31.78
N TRP A 528 2.62 -4.50 -30.74
CA TRP A 528 1.58 -5.52 -30.72
C TRP A 528 0.20 -4.86 -30.89
N ASP A 529 -0.41 -5.09 -32.06
CA ASP A 529 -1.80 -4.69 -32.28
C ASP A 529 -2.76 -5.68 -31.61
N ILE A 530 -2.78 -5.60 -30.28
CA ILE A 530 -3.59 -6.47 -29.43
C ILE A 530 -5.09 -6.27 -29.68
N SER A 531 -5.84 -7.34 -29.85
CA SER A 531 -7.28 -7.31 -30.06
C SER A 531 -8.06 -7.00 -28.76
N SER A 532 -9.34 -6.60 -28.92
CA SER A 532 -10.27 -6.43 -27.81
C SER A 532 -10.46 -7.70 -26.99
N THR A 533 -10.52 -8.86 -27.66
CA THR A 533 -10.64 -10.20 -27.01
C THR A 533 -9.42 -10.52 -26.15
N GLU A 534 -8.21 -10.31 -26.66
CA GLU A 534 -6.97 -10.50 -25.88
C GLU A 534 -6.90 -9.52 -24.69
N ARG A 535 -7.32 -8.27 -24.90
CA ARG A 535 -7.40 -7.29 -23.79
C ARG A 535 -8.44 -7.71 -22.74
N MET A 536 -9.59 -8.23 -23.15
CA MET A 536 -10.61 -8.75 -22.23
C MET A 536 -10.05 -9.93 -21.42
N GLU A 537 -9.25 -10.80 -22.04
CA GLU A 537 -8.61 -11.91 -21.34
C GLU A 537 -7.62 -11.43 -20.27
N ILE A 538 -6.86 -10.36 -20.55
CA ILE A 538 -6.00 -9.72 -19.54
C ILE A 538 -6.83 -9.19 -18.34
N LEU A 539 -7.98 -8.57 -18.60
CA LEU A 539 -8.88 -8.09 -17.53
C LEU A 539 -9.48 -9.25 -16.74
N ARG A 540 -9.83 -10.37 -17.42
CA ARG A 540 -10.31 -11.60 -16.77
C ARG A 540 -9.24 -12.18 -15.85
N LYS A 541 -8.00 -12.29 -16.31
CA LYS A 541 -6.86 -12.75 -15.50
C LYS A 541 -6.62 -11.84 -14.29
N PHE A 542 -6.65 -10.53 -14.48
CA PHE A 542 -6.55 -9.59 -13.36
C PHE A 542 -7.66 -9.82 -12.33
N SER A 543 -8.90 -10.02 -12.78
CA SER A 543 -10.04 -10.29 -11.91
C SER A 543 -9.85 -11.59 -11.14
N SER A 544 -9.39 -12.66 -11.79
CA SER A 544 -9.07 -13.94 -11.14
C SER A 544 -7.97 -13.79 -10.09
N TYR A 545 -6.88 -13.07 -10.41
CA TYR A 545 -5.80 -12.79 -9.46
C TYR A 545 -6.27 -11.88 -8.31
N GLY A 546 -7.21 -10.98 -8.58
CA GLY A 546 -7.83 -10.16 -7.56
C GLY A 546 -8.69 -10.96 -6.59
N LEU A 547 -9.51 -11.87 -7.09
CA LEU A 547 -10.32 -12.79 -6.28
C LEU A 547 -9.43 -13.71 -5.43
N GLU A 548 -8.33 -14.21 -5.99
CA GLU A 548 -7.32 -14.94 -5.24
C GLU A 548 -6.71 -14.09 -4.11
N HIS A 549 -6.39 -12.85 -4.38
CA HIS A 549 -5.70 -11.97 -3.44
C HIS A 549 -6.61 -11.37 -2.36
N TRP A 550 -7.81 -10.92 -2.74
CA TRP A 550 -8.74 -10.21 -1.84
C TRP A 550 -9.91 -11.06 -1.36
N GLY A 551 -10.17 -12.19 -2.01
CA GLY A 551 -11.21 -13.13 -1.65
C GLY A 551 -12.30 -13.29 -2.71
N SER A 552 -13.02 -14.40 -2.65
CA SER A 552 -14.13 -14.75 -3.54
C SER A 552 -15.52 -14.49 -2.92
N ASP A 553 -15.57 -13.93 -1.71
CA ASP A 553 -16.80 -13.44 -1.10
C ASP A 553 -17.20 -12.06 -1.67
N THR A 554 -18.38 -11.56 -1.35
CA THR A 554 -18.87 -10.25 -1.83
C THR A 554 -17.88 -9.12 -1.52
N CYS A 555 -17.22 -9.12 -0.36
CA CYS A 555 -16.21 -8.12 -0.02
C CYS A 555 -14.98 -8.20 -0.91
N GLY A 556 -14.52 -9.39 -1.21
CA GLY A 556 -13.37 -9.63 -2.09
C GLY A 556 -13.66 -9.27 -3.54
N VAL A 557 -14.86 -9.63 -4.04
CA VAL A 557 -15.35 -9.25 -5.37
C VAL A 557 -15.38 -7.74 -5.54
N GLU A 558 -15.96 -7.00 -4.58
CA GLU A 558 -16.05 -5.54 -4.68
C GLU A 558 -14.68 -4.84 -4.49
N LYS A 559 -13.75 -5.44 -3.76
CA LYS A 559 -12.37 -4.97 -3.74
C LYS A 559 -11.68 -5.19 -5.08
N THR A 560 -11.83 -6.37 -5.67
CA THR A 560 -11.29 -6.69 -6.99
C THR A 560 -11.83 -5.72 -8.04
N ARG A 561 -13.16 -5.52 -8.08
CA ARG A 561 -13.83 -4.55 -8.95
C ARG A 561 -13.24 -3.15 -8.79
N ARG A 562 -13.11 -2.69 -7.57
CA ARG A 562 -12.56 -1.35 -7.30
C ARG A 562 -11.15 -1.18 -7.86
N PHE A 563 -10.26 -2.15 -7.66
CA PHE A 563 -8.89 -2.05 -8.16
C PHE A 563 -8.81 -2.24 -9.67
N LEU A 564 -9.70 -3.05 -10.26
CA LEU A 564 -9.88 -3.15 -11.70
C LEU A 564 -10.27 -1.79 -12.30
N LEU A 565 -11.28 -1.13 -11.75
CA LEU A 565 -11.74 0.19 -12.19
C LEU A 565 -10.67 1.27 -12.02
N GLU A 566 -9.88 1.24 -10.94
CA GLU A 566 -8.73 2.15 -10.77
C GLU A 566 -7.67 1.91 -11.85
N TRP A 567 -7.44 0.66 -12.27
CA TRP A 567 -6.53 0.35 -13.37
C TRP A 567 -7.11 0.79 -14.72
N MET A 568 -8.39 0.54 -14.99
CA MET A 568 -9.06 0.96 -16.23
C MET A 568 -8.98 2.48 -16.44
N SER A 569 -8.89 3.27 -15.36
CA SER A 569 -8.66 4.72 -15.44
C SER A 569 -7.33 5.12 -16.10
N PHE A 570 -6.43 4.17 -16.33
CA PHE A 570 -5.21 4.34 -17.12
C PHE A 570 -5.26 3.57 -18.44
N LEU A 571 -5.82 2.36 -18.42
CA LEU A 571 -5.83 1.42 -19.53
C LEU A 571 -6.59 1.98 -20.76
N TYR A 572 -7.67 2.78 -20.53
CA TYR A 572 -8.45 3.41 -21.62
C TYR A 572 -7.61 4.35 -22.50
N ARG A 573 -6.45 4.80 -22.01
CA ARG A 573 -5.54 5.67 -22.74
C ARG A 573 -4.74 4.95 -23.83
N TYR A 574 -4.75 3.62 -23.84
CA TYR A 574 -4.16 2.85 -24.92
C TYR A 574 -4.99 3.01 -26.19
N ILE A 575 -4.32 3.35 -27.27
CA ILE A 575 -4.91 3.40 -28.61
C ILE A 575 -4.40 2.20 -29.38
N PRO A 576 -5.29 1.34 -29.93
CA PRO A 576 -4.86 0.19 -30.73
C PRO A 576 -3.97 0.62 -31.91
N VAL A 577 -2.94 -0.18 -32.18
CA VAL A 577 -1.97 0.10 -33.24
C VAL A 577 -2.65 0.28 -34.59
N GLY A 578 -3.63 -0.59 -34.91
CA GLY A 578 -4.39 -0.53 -36.15
C GLY A 578 -5.27 0.72 -36.33
N VAL A 579 -5.55 1.44 -35.24
CA VAL A 579 -6.36 2.67 -35.23
C VAL A 579 -5.51 3.93 -35.34
N LEU A 580 -4.22 3.84 -34.98
CA LEU A 580 -3.27 4.96 -35.08
C LEU A 580 -2.88 5.23 -36.53
N GLU A 581 -2.83 6.53 -36.90
CA GLU A 581 -2.28 7.00 -38.15
C GLU A 581 -0.73 7.05 -38.10
N VAL A 582 -0.19 7.42 -36.93
CA VAL A 582 1.25 7.56 -36.71
C VAL A 582 1.68 6.77 -35.49
N LEU A 583 2.71 5.93 -35.65
CA LEU A 583 3.36 5.16 -34.57
C LEU A 583 4.69 5.80 -34.16
N PRO A 584 5.09 5.64 -32.90
CA PRO A 584 4.34 5.07 -31.79
C PRO A 584 3.42 6.10 -31.11
N GLN A 585 2.39 5.63 -30.37
CA GLN A 585 1.64 6.49 -29.44
C GLN A 585 2.59 7.01 -28.36
N ARG A 586 2.59 8.33 -28.14
CA ARG A 586 3.39 8.95 -27.08
C ARG A 586 2.61 9.03 -25.77
N ILE A 587 3.29 8.82 -24.65
CA ILE A 587 2.64 8.77 -23.32
C ILE A 587 1.96 10.08 -22.91
N ASN A 588 2.40 11.21 -23.46
CA ASN A 588 1.85 12.55 -23.17
C ASN A 588 0.72 12.95 -24.10
N GLU A 589 0.49 12.18 -25.16
CA GLU A 589 -0.64 12.33 -26.06
C GLU A 589 -1.91 11.70 -25.42
N ARG A 590 -3.05 12.34 -25.66
CA ARG A 590 -4.35 11.83 -25.23
C ARG A 590 -5.14 11.38 -26.46
N PRO A 591 -5.91 10.29 -26.34
CA PRO A 591 -6.81 9.93 -27.40
C PRO A 591 -7.86 11.06 -27.59
N PRO A 592 -8.17 11.46 -28.83
CA PRO A 592 -9.38 12.22 -29.11
C PRO A 592 -10.62 11.34 -28.82
N TRP A 593 -11.82 11.86 -29.09
CA TRP A 593 -13.01 11.01 -29.05
C TRP A 593 -13.02 10.12 -30.29
N TYR A 594 -13.01 8.80 -30.09
CA TYR A 594 -12.98 7.82 -31.16
C TYR A 594 -13.70 6.53 -30.76
N HIS A 595 -14.14 5.76 -31.75
CA HIS A 595 -14.65 4.41 -31.56
C HIS A 595 -13.56 3.38 -31.90
N GLY A 596 -13.63 2.23 -31.26
CA GLY A 596 -12.76 1.10 -31.58
C GLY A 596 -13.21 0.35 -32.83
N ARG A 597 -12.51 -0.70 -33.19
CA ARG A 597 -12.81 -1.58 -34.33
C ARG A 597 -14.04 -2.48 -34.08
N ASP A 598 -14.40 -2.65 -32.81
CA ASP A 598 -15.59 -3.37 -32.34
C ASP A 598 -16.19 -2.68 -31.10
N GLU A 599 -17.38 -3.16 -30.64
CA GLU A 599 -18.06 -2.60 -29.48
C GLU A 599 -17.25 -2.71 -28.19
N THR A 600 -16.60 -3.86 -27.96
CA THR A 600 -15.78 -4.10 -26.78
C THR A 600 -14.56 -3.18 -26.76
N GLU A 601 -13.91 -3.02 -27.90
CA GLU A 601 -12.79 -2.09 -28.02
C GLU A 601 -13.23 -0.65 -27.77
N THR A 602 -14.41 -0.27 -28.27
CA THR A 602 -15.03 1.05 -28.05
C THR A 602 -15.26 1.30 -26.54
N LEU A 603 -15.81 0.32 -25.82
CA LEU A 603 -15.95 0.41 -24.35
C LEU A 603 -14.61 0.55 -23.65
N MET A 604 -13.59 -0.17 -24.10
CA MET A 604 -12.23 -0.14 -23.51
C MET A 604 -11.51 1.19 -23.78
N CYS A 605 -11.87 1.91 -24.81
CA CYS A 605 -11.30 3.22 -25.17
C CYS A 605 -12.03 4.39 -24.51
N SER A 606 -13.21 4.15 -23.95
CA SER A 606 -14.05 5.19 -23.34
C SER A 606 -13.37 5.83 -22.13
N ALA A 607 -13.42 7.15 -22.05
CA ALA A 607 -12.99 7.91 -20.87
C ALA A 607 -14.07 7.96 -19.77
N ASN A 608 -15.27 7.42 -20.03
CA ASN A 608 -16.41 7.44 -19.11
C ASN A 608 -16.31 6.29 -18.09
N ALA A 609 -16.38 6.63 -16.82
CA ALA A 609 -16.33 5.62 -15.75
C ALA A 609 -17.53 4.65 -15.78
N ALA A 610 -18.68 5.04 -16.33
CA ALA A 610 -19.83 4.15 -16.47
C ALA A 610 -19.54 2.98 -17.41
N ASP A 611 -18.80 3.21 -18.50
CA ASP A 611 -18.41 2.14 -19.43
C ASP A 611 -17.39 1.19 -18.79
N TRP A 612 -16.51 1.69 -17.93
CA TRP A 612 -15.62 0.82 -17.14
C TRP A 612 -16.40 -0.05 -16.16
N VAL A 613 -17.46 0.49 -15.56
CA VAL A 613 -18.36 -0.28 -14.69
C VAL A 613 -19.03 -1.39 -15.50
N ARG A 614 -19.56 -1.11 -16.71
CA ARG A 614 -20.14 -2.13 -17.60
C ARG A 614 -19.15 -3.25 -17.93
N LEU A 615 -17.89 -2.92 -18.28
CA LEU A 615 -16.84 -3.92 -18.48
C LEU A 615 -16.58 -4.74 -17.20
N SER A 616 -16.58 -4.10 -16.01
CA SER A 616 -16.41 -4.81 -14.77
C SER A 616 -17.57 -5.74 -14.43
N GLU A 617 -18.79 -5.42 -14.87
CA GLU A 617 -19.97 -6.27 -14.70
C GLU A 617 -19.91 -7.55 -15.55
N MET A 618 -19.32 -7.47 -16.75
CA MET A 618 -19.07 -8.65 -17.60
C MET A 618 -18.11 -9.65 -16.95
N LEU A 619 -17.25 -9.19 -16.02
CA LEU A 619 -16.20 -10.00 -15.37
C LEU A 619 -16.55 -10.42 -13.94
N LEU A 620 -17.28 -9.60 -13.21
CA LEU A 620 -17.51 -9.74 -11.76
C LEU A 620 -18.99 -9.69 -11.37
N GLY A 621 -19.90 -9.81 -12.35
CA GLY A 621 -21.34 -9.71 -12.14
C GLY A 621 -21.80 -8.28 -11.87
N LYS A 622 -23.10 -8.08 -11.72
CA LYS A 622 -23.71 -6.76 -11.52
C LYS A 622 -23.18 -6.04 -10.27
N VAL A 623 -23.08 -4.72 -10.36
CA VAL A 623 -22.73 -3.89 -9.20
C VAL A 623 -23.90 -3.83 -8.21
N PRO A 624 -23.61 -3.66 -6.89
CA PRO A 624 -24.65 -3.41 -5.90
C PRO A 624 -25.42 -2.10 -6.19
N ASP A 625 -26.67 -2.03 -5.74
CA ASP A 625 -27.49 -0.83 -5.87
C ASP A 625 -26.80 0.38 -5.23
N GLY A 626 -26.89 1.51 -5.92
CA GLY A 626 -26.23 2.76 -5.48
C GLY A 626 -24.71 2.76 -5.61
N PHE A 627 -24.12 1.79 -6.32
CA PHE A 627 -22.68 1.79 -6.62
C PHE A 627 -22.28 3.04 -7.41
N ASN A 628 -21.23 3.70 -6.94
CA ASN A 628 -20.65 4.87 -7.61
C ASN A 628 -19.13 4.76 -7.57
N PHE A 629 -18.49 4.93 -8.73
CA PHE A 629 -17.05 4.91 -8.86
C PHE A 629 -16.51 6.25 -9.32
N ILE A 630 -15.60 6.81 -8.53
CA ILE A 630 -14.82 8.00 -8.87
C ILE A 630 -13.35 7.64 -8.76
N PRO A 631 -12.57 7.64 -9.86
CA PRO A 631 -11.17 7.27 -9.84
C PRO A 631 -10.36 8.20 -8.94
N LYS A 632 -9.32 7.68 -8.30
CA LYS A 632 -8.39 8.48 -7.48
C LYS A 632 -7.64 9.52 -8.31
N HIS A 633 -7.36 9.20 -9.55
CA HIS A 633 -6.71 10.07 -10.51
C HIS A 633 -7.75 10.77 -11.39
N ALA A 634 -8.50 11.72 -10.81
CA ALA A 634 -9.60 12.43 -11.47
C ALA A 634 -9.20 13.14 -12.78
N ALA A 635 -7.91 13.42 -13.00
CA ALA A 635 -7.41 13.93 -14.28
C ALA A 635 -7.50 12.92 -15.44
N ASN A 636 -7.84 11.66 -15.15
CA ASN A 636 -7.93 10.58 -16.12
C ASN A 636 -9.38 10.19 -16.42
N SER A 637 -10.38 10.89 -15.88
CA SER A 637 -11.78 10.63 -16.17
C SER A 637 -12.51 11.92 -16.40
N TYR A 638 -13.39 11.91 -17.39
CA TYR A 638 -14.44 12.91 -17.53
C TYR A 638 -15.70 12.33 -16.86
N SER A 639 -16.25 13.06 -15.90
CA SER A 639 -17.56 12.79 -15.31
C SER A 639 -18.61 13.45 -16.17
#